data_b2f02b30ac7ca72e9f7aa9220c076cc2
#
_entry.id   b2f02b30ac7ca72e9f7aa9220c076cc2
#
_cell.length_a   1.000
_cell.length_b   1.000
_cell.length_c   1.000
_cell.angle_alpha   90.00
_cell.angle_beta   90.00
_cell.angle_gamma   90.00
#
_symmetry.space_group_name_H-M   'P 1'
#
loop_
_entity.id
_entity.type
_entity.pdbx_description
1 polymer ?
#
loop_
_entity_poly.entity_id
_entity_poly.type
_entity_poly.pdbx_seq_one_letter_code
_entity_poly.pdbx_strand_id
1 'polypeptide(L)'
;MKILNLKQSILALALGFSAFASQAQTAHRCGTDAFSKEFIEKHPELKLNIENLENSLNSMDVNSLPKNRAGNYIIPIVFHVIHNYGPENISEAQIKDAVRILNEDYQKRNADTNLIHPTFKPLIANVGFEFRLATIDPQGNCTNGIDRIASHRTYYGDETSKLNPWSRNRYFNIWVIAGFEEAGLLAYALKPSGAQFSPEGDGVIVWHRAVGSIGTAANAGYSDITLTHEIGHSMNLDHLWGSTNDPKVKCGDDNVTDTPNTEGHEFCDSISLMTDTVCKGTSDNTAGSQGKLEMLQNYMEYSFCPNNAFTNGQKDRMINAINSSTAQRSELFTPTTHTLTGVLDGQVADCNPEADFNAARRFACLGNASGLNVNITYEDFSYKNTINSRDWTFVDGTPAISTTTKPVVYYTTKGWKAATLKASTNATKFGTLTQSDYVYISDPSDKNPSNENTSFEDPNDYARWPIFNYFNNPFTWKYYDAGNVPSGWRALMFNGFDSRPFPQNATNVPFKDIDDIMTPSYNATGLASGFVSFKLASSSTAGNISQINDSLIISYSINCGSTWVELKSLTGSALINNGSQTTPFYPAANTTWSTVSIPMKAAAANANVYFRLRHVGGKYSNNLFIDNFMVGNAPTAVEKVQDGQIGVSLVPNPATNNAAVVINTPSNENVNIVVTDLVGKVIYTTTVSTIANQSSAYQLPSNVFNTKGIYMVTVANKIAKTTQKLIIQ
;
A
#
# COMPACT_ATOMS: atom_id res chain seq x y z
N MET A 1 -35.63 -34.96 32.60
CA MET A 1 -35.60 -34.46 31.22
C MET A 1 -34.89 -33.12 31.14
N LYS A 2 -33.64 -32.98 31.69
CA LYS A 2 -32.80 -31.77 31.67
C LYS A 2 -31.30 -32.05 31.53
N ILE A 3 -30.88 -33.27 31.16
CA ILE A 3 -29.45 -33.66 31.05
C ILE A 3 -29.02 -33.86 29.59
N LEU A 4 -29.97 -33.89 28.63
CA LEU A 4 -29.63 -34.11 27.19
C LEU A 4 -29.17 -32.86 26.47
N ASN A 5 -29.45 -31.65 26.96
CA ASN A 5 -29.07 -30.41 26.26
C ASN A 5 -27.64 -29.90 26.54
N LEU A 6 -27.02 -30.39 27.61
CA LEU A 6 -25.63 -29.95 27.94
C LEU A 6 -24.55 -30.65 27.09
N LYS A 7 -24.80 -31.90 26.69
CA LYS A 7 -23.85 -32.65 25.82
C LYS A 7 -23.87 -32.18 24.35
N GLN A 8 -25.03 -31.74 23.85
CA GLN A 8 -25.11 -31.18 22.48
C GLN A 8 -24.52 -29.77 22.39
N SER A 9 -24.63 -28.97 23.44
CA SER A 9 -23.99 -27.63 23.48
C SER A 9 -22.45 -27.71 23.60
N ILE A 10 -21.92 -28.70 24.30
CA ILE A 10 -20.48 -28.93 24.41
C ILE A 10 -19.91 -29.49 23.11
N LEU A 11 -20.65 -30.32 22.37
CA LEU A 11 -20.21 -30.86 21.07
C LEU A 11 -20.26 -29.77 19.99
N ALA A 12 -21.23 -28.83 20.02
CA ALA A 12 -21.28 -27.70 19.12
C ALA A 12 -20.17 -26.65 19.41
N LEU A 13 -19.78 -26.48 20.69
CA LEU A 13 -18.63 -25.63 21.05
C LEU A 13 -17.29 -26.25 20.64
N ALA A 14 -17.14 -27.58 20.76
CA ALA A 14 -15.93 -28.29 20.36
C ALA A 14 -15.75 -28.33 18.84
N LEU A 15 -16.82 -28.39 18.05
CA LEU A 15 -16.79 -28.31 16.59
C LEU A 15 -16.61 -26.87 16.08
N GLY A 16 -17.01 -25.86 16.86
CA GLY A 16 -16.74 -24.45 16.55
C GLY A 16 -15.30 -24.03 16.81
N PHE A 17 -14.59 -24.68 17.75
CA PHE A 17 -13.18 -24.41 18.03
C PHE A 17 -12.21 -25.13 17.08
N SER A 18 -12.63 -26.22 16.45
CA SER A 18 -11.80 -26.94 15.46
C SER A 18 -11.83 -26.35 14.06
N ALA A 19 -12.74 -25.39 13.77
CA ALA A 19 -12.80 -24.70 12.47
C ALA A 19 -11.92 -23.44 12.40
N PHE A 20 -11.28 -23.02 13.52
CA PHE A 20 -10.36 -21.88 13.54
C PHE A 20 -8.88 -22.27 13.56
N ALA A 21 -8.55 -23.54 13.46
CA ALA A 21 -7.18 -24.05 13.59
C ALA A 21 -6.54 -24.51 12.27
N SER A 22 -7.02 -24.04 11.12
CA SER A 22 -6.29 -24.24 9.85
C SER A 22 -6.22 -22.93 9.06
N GLN A 23 -5.65 -21.88 9.65
CA GLN A 23 -4.84 -20.99 8.85
C GLN A 23 -3.54 -21.77 8.64
N ALA A 24 -3.35 -22.29 7.42
CA ALA A 24 -2.03 -22.70 6.99
C ALA A 24 -1.11 -21.50 7.31
N GLN A 25 -0.12 -21.69 8.18
CA GLN A 25 0.96 -20.74 8.35
C GLN A 25 1.54 -20.57 6.95
N THR A 26 1.33 -19.41 6.34
CA THR A 26 2.04 -19.07 5.11
C THR A 26 3.51 -19.10 5.46
N ALA A 27 4.28 -19.95 4.76
CA ALA A 27 5.71 -20.03 4.93
C ALA A 27 6.28 -18.63 4.77
N HIS A 28 7.05 -18.17 5.75
CA HIS A 28 7.72 -16.88 5.70
C HIS A 28 8.93 -16.98 4.78
N ARG A 29 9.05 -16.12 3.77
CA ARG A 29 10.02 -16.28 2.69
C ARG A 29 10.88 -15.04 2.49
N CYS A 30 12.14 -15.28 2.09
CA CYS A 30 13.00 -14.32 1.41
C CYS A 30 12.60 -14.22 -0.07
N GLY A 31 12.65 -13.03 -0.65
CA GLY A 31 12.30 -12.78 -2.06
C GLY A 31 13.49 -12.66 -3.00
N THR A 32 14.72 -12.78 -2.52
CA THR A 32 15.96 -12.42 -3.26
C THR A 32 16.10 -13.13 -4.59
N ASP A 33 15.86 -14.45 -4.64
CA ASP A 33 16.04 -15.21 -5.90
C ASP A 33 14.90 -14.94 -6.88
N ALA A 34 13.64 -14.82 -6.42
CA ALA A 34 12.51 -14.47 -7.27
C ALA A 34 12.70 -13.09 -7.88
N PHE A 35 13.12 -12.11 -7.07
CA PHE A 35 13.40 -10.77 -7.53
C PHE A 35 14.59 -10.71 -8.50
N SER A 36 15.68 -11.43 -8.22
CA SER A 36 16.85 -11.53 -9.12
C SER A 36 16.47 -12.12 -10.48
N LYS A 37 15.61 -13.14 -10.49
CA LYS A 37 15.08 -13.74 -11.72
C LYS A 37 14.21 -12.74 -12.49
N GLU A 38 13.28 -12.06 -11.83
CA GLU A 38 12.43 -11.03 -12.44
C GLU A 38 13.27 -9.88 -13.01
N PHE A 39 14.33 -9.46 -12.30
CA PHE A 39 15.26 -8.43 -12.76
C PHE A 39 15.96 -8.84 -14.07
N ILE A 40 16.45 -10.08 -14.15
CA ILE A 40 17.09 -10.62 -15.36
C ILE A 40 16.05 -10.78 -16.50
N GLU A 41 14.83 -11.19 -16.22
CA GLU A 41 13.76 -11.28 -17.23
C GLU A 41 13.39 -9.92 -17.82
N LYS A 42 13.42 -8.87 -17.02
CA LYS A 42 13.22 -7.47 -17.48
C LYS A 42 14.43 -6.89 -18.20
N HIS A 43 15.63 -7.41 -17.93
CA HIS A 43 16.91 -6.94 -18.45
C HIS A 43 17.75 -8.10 -19.00
N PRO A 44 17.23 -8.83 -20.03
CA PRO A 44 17.92 -10.02 -20.56
C PRO A 44 19.32 -9.72 -21.13
N GLU A 45 19.58 -8.49 -21.53
CA GLU A 45 20.88 -8.01 -21.99
C GLU A 45 21.96 -8.00 -20.89
N LEU A 46 21.56 -7.96 -19.62
CA LEU A 46 22.48 -7.95 -18.46
C LEU A 46 22.83 -9.35 -17.97
N LYS A 47 22.09 -10.38 -18.37
CA LYS A 47 22.20 -11.75 -17.84
C LYS A 47 23.65 -12.27 -17.83
N LEU A 48 24.32 -12.20 -18.97
CA LEU A 48 25.69 -12.69 -19.09
C LEU A 48 26.68 -11.90 -18.21
N ASN A 49 26.46 -10.59 -18.09
CA ASN A 49 27.31 -9.75 -17.25
C ASN A 49 27.14 -10.09 -15.76
N ILE A 50 25.90 -10.34 -15.32
CA ILE A 50 25.57 -10.74 -13.94
C ILE A 50 26.23 -12.10 -13.64
N GLU A 51 26.06 -13.11 -14.51
CA GLU A 51 26.65 -14.43 -14.37
C GLU A 51 28.20 -14.35 -14.31
N ASN A 52 28.82 -13.54 -15.14
CA ASN A 52 30.28 -13.36 -15.14
C ASN A 52 30.79 -12.71 -13.83
N LEU A 53 30.03 -11.73 -13.28
CA LEU A 53 30.37 -11.10 -12.01
C LEU A 53 30.22 -12.09 -10.84
N GLU A 54 29.15 -12.88 -10.81
CA GLU A 54 28.97 -13.94 -9.80
C GLU A 54 30.10 -14.97 -9.84
N ASN A 55 30.44 -15.47 -11.02
CA ASN A 55 31.55 -16.40 -11.20
C ASN A 55 32.89 -15.79 -10.74
N SER A 56 33.14 -14.52 -11.03
CA SER A 56 34.34 -13.80 -10.57
C SER A 56 34.39 -13.69 -9.05
N LEU A 57 33.28 -13.30 -8.42
CA LEU A 57 33.17 -13.18 -6.95
C LEU A 57 33.36 -14.55 -6.25
N ASN A 58 32.77 -15.60 -6.82
CA ASN A 58 32.84 -16.95 -6.26
C ASN A 58 34.24 -17.60 -6.42
N SER A 59 34.99 -17.22 -7.44
CA SER A 59 36.34 -17.76 -7.73
C SER A 59 37.49 -16.97 -7.08
N MET A 60 37.20 -15.86 -6.39
CA MET A 60 38.20 -15.04 -5.74
C MET A 60 38.85 -15.76 -4.56
N ASP A 61 40.17 -15.85 -4.51
CA ASP A 61 40.88 -16.43 -3.38
C ASP A 61 41.03 -15.40 -2.25
N VAL A 62 40.37 -15.63 -1.13
CA VAL A 62 40.44 -14.79 0.07
C VAL A 62 41.88 -14.63 0.58
N ASN A 63 42.79 -15.61 0.35
CA ASN A 63 44.17 -15.52 0.75
C ASN A 63 44.97 -14.55 -0.09
N SER A 64 44.46 -14.16 -1.25
CA SER A 64 45.08 -13.13 -2.11
C SER A 64 44.78 -11.69 -1.64
N LEU A 65 43.78 -11.54 -0.73
CA LEU A 65 43.39 -10.22 -0.22
C LEU A 65 44.43 -9.68 0.79
N PRO A 66 44.58 -8.35 0.91
CA PRO A 66 45.50 -7.76 1.87
C PRO A 66 45.20 -8.19 3.30
N LYS A 67 46.12 -8.93 3.93
CA LYS A 67 45.95 -9.45 5.33
C LYS A 67 46.14 -8.38 6.41
N ASN A 68 46.27 -7.12 6.05
CA ASN A 68 46.69 -6.03 6.96
C ASN A 68 45.58 -5.38 7.75
N ARG A 69 44.42 -6.03 7.93
CA ARG A 69 43.36 -5.45 8.74
C ARG A 69 43.31 -6.10 10.12
N ALA A 70 43.76 -5.35 11.11
CA ALA A 70 43.44 -5.62 12.51
C ALA A 70 42.09 -4.97 12.82
N GLY A 71 41.09 -5.75 13.18
CA GLY A 71 39.75 -5.29 13.56
C GLY A 71 38.63 -5.64 12.58
N ASN A 72 37.44 -5.21 12.91
CA ASN A 72 36.21 -5.46 12.15
C ASN A 72 36.14 -4.58 10.89
N TYR A 73 35.38 -5.06 9.88
CA TYR A 73 34.93 -4.24 8.76
C TYR A 73 33.74 -3.38 9.24
N ILE A 74 33.99 -2.11 9.53
CA ILE A 74 32.95 -1.17 9.95
C ILE A 74 32.16 -0.75 8.71
N ILE A 75 30.85 -1.05 8.71
CA ILE A 75 29.92 -0.80 7.61
C ILE A 75 28.91 0.27 8.08
N PRO A 76 28.96 1.50 7.50
CA PRO A 76 27.95 2.51 7.78
C PRO A 76 26.59 2.09 7.23
N ILE A 77 25.55 2.10 8.05
CA ILE A 77 24.19 1.75 7.64
C ILE A 77 23.22 2.89 7.84
N VAL A 78 22.16 2.90 7.05
CA VAL A 78 21.01 3.78 7.18
C VAL A 78 19.72 2.96 7.06
N PHE A 79 18.76 3.28 7.93
CA PHE A 79 17.39 2.77 7.84
C PHE A 79 16.48 3.84 7.24
N HIS A 80 15.92 3.59 6.06
CA HIS A 80 14.87 4.38 5.45
C HIS A 80 13.52 3.81 5.91
N VAL A 81 12.86 4.48 6.83
CA VAL A 81 11.56 4.06 7.35
C VAL A 81 10.46 4.70 6.52
N ILE A 82 9.91 3.92 5.58
CA ILE A 82 8.82 4.38 4.72
C ILE A 82 7.51 4.09 5.46
N HIS A 83 6.74 5.14 5.76
CA HIS A 83 5.58 4.99 6.64
C HIS A 83 4.39 5.86 6.22
N ASN A 84 3.22 5.48 6.71
CA ASN A 84 2.00 6.28 6.66
C ASN A 84 1.45 6.48 8.09
N TYR A 85 2.35 6.82 9.02
CA TYR A 85 2.08 7.02 10.45
C TYR A 85 1.46 5.80 11.16
N GLY A 86 1.60 4.62 10.59
CA GLY A 86 1.16 3.35 11.15
C GLY A 86 2.26 2.65 11.98
N PRO A 87 2.05 1.38 12.32
CA PRO A 87 3.01 0.59 13.12
C PRO A 87 4.36 0.37 12.40
N GLU A 88 4.42 0.55 11.10
CA GLU A 88 5.65 0.50 10.29
C GLU A 88 6.60 1.67 10.57
N ASN A 89 6.13 2.74 11.18
CA ASN A 89 6.97 3.83 11.68
C ASN A 89 7.66 3.42 12.97
N ILE A 90 8.50 2.39 12.86
CA ILE A 90 9.15 1.73 14.01
C ILE A 90 10.04 2.69 14.81
N SER A 91 10.16 2.41 16.10
CA SER A 91 10.94 3.24 17.01
C SER A 91 12.45 3.16 16.74
N GLU A 92 13.19 4.20 17.12
CA GLU A 92 14.65 4.18 17.11
C GLU A 92 15.20 3.05 17.99
N ALA A 93 14.52 2.73 19.09
CA ALA A 93 14.90 1.61 19.96
C ALA A 93 14.85 0.27 19.21
N GLN A 94 13.82 0.04 18.39
CA GLN A 94 13.69 -1.19 17.57
C GLN A 94 14.80 -1.26 16.52
N ILE A 95 15.16 -0.15 15.87
CA ILE A 95 16.27 -0.09 14.91
C ILE A 95 17.61 -0.37 15.59
N LYS A 96 17.86 0.24 16.75
CA LYS A 96 19.09 -0.02 17.54
C LYS A 96 19.20 -1.47 18.01
N ASP A 97 18.07 -2.09 18.33
CA ASP A 97 18.01 -3.51 18.65
C ASP A 97 18.39 -4.39 17.45
N ALA A 98 17.88 -4.07 16.25
CA ALA A 98 18.28 -4.75 15.03
C ALA A 98 19.78 -4.61 14.74
N VAL A 99 20.36 -3.42 14.93
CA VAL A 99 21.82 -3.22 14.77
C VAL A 99 22.62 -4.00 15.80
N ARG A 100 22.14 -4.12 17.04
CA ARG A 100 22.76 -4.98 18.06
C ARG A 100 22.79 -6.44 17.62
N ILE A 101 21.65 -6.97 17.15
CA ILE A 101 21.52 -8.35 16.66
C ILE A 101 22.47 -8.58 15.49
N LEU A 102 22.48 -7.73 14.47
CA LEU A 102 23.40 -7.82 13.34
C LEU A 102 24.87 -7.90 13.81
N ASN A 103 25.24 -7.09 14.79
CA ASN A 103 26.59 -7.10 15.33
C ASN A 103 26.91 -8.35 16.19
N GLU A 104 25.91 -8.91 16.83
CA GLU A 104 26.07 -10.18 17.56
C GLU A 104 26.26 -11.34 16.58
N ASP A 105 25.44 -11.42 15.55
CA ASP A 105 25.45 -12.49 14.56
C ASP A 105 26.74 -12.51 13.72
N TYR A 106 27.05 -11.37 13.08
CA TYR A 106 28.22 -11.27 12.19
C TYR A 106 29.56 -11.31 12.92
N GLN A 107 29.57 -11.11 14.23
CA GLN A 107 30.74 -11.24 15.07
C GLN A 107 30.74 -12.51 15.94
N LYS A 108 29.77 -13.42 15.73
CA LYS A 108 29.63 -14.65 16.50
C LYS A 108 29.62 -14.38 18.01
N ARG A 109 28.84 -13.38 18.44
CA ARG A 109 28.68 -13.00 19.85
C ARG A 109 27.31 -13.38 20.41
N ASN A 110 26.41 -13.90 19.57
CA ASN A 110 25.15 -14.46 19.99
C ASN A 110 25.40 -15.65 20.97
N ALA A 111 24.83 -15.59 22.15
CA ALA A 111 25.09 -16.52 23.26
C ALA A 111 24.73 -17.97 22.91
N ASP A 112 23.82 -18.15 22.00
CA ASP A 112 23.27 -19.44 21.54
C ASP A 112 24.16 -20.16 20.54
N THR A 113 25.25 -19.60 20.03
CA THR A 113 26.27 -20.30 19.22
C THR A 113 26.84 -21.54 19.94
N ASN A 114 26.79 -21.56 21.27
CA ASN A 114 27.18 -22.72 22.09
C ASN A 114 26.22 -23.91 21.92
N LEU A 115 25.01 -23.69 21.43
CA LEU A 115 23.96 -24.69 21.23
C LEU A 115 23.93 -25.24 19.81
N ILE A 116 24.79 -24.77 18.92
CA ILE A 116 24.95 -25.33 17.57
C ILE A 116 25.42 -26.80 17.67
N HIS A 117 24.87 -27.63 16.80
CA HIS A 117 25.16 -29.06 16.75
C HIS A 117 26.67 -29.30 16.69
N PRO A 118 27.20 -30.26 17.49
CA PRO A 118 28.65 -30.52 17.61
C PRO A 118 29.38 -30.73 16.26
N THR A 119 28.72 -31.33 15.26
CA THR A 119 29.26 -31.51 13.92
C THR A 119 29.63 -30.20 13.23
N PHE A 120 28.84 -29.16 13.43
CA PHE A 120 29.03 -27.88 12.76
C PHE A 120 29.82 -26.86 13.60
N LYS A 121 29.98 -27.06 14.90
CA LYS A 121 30.76 -26.17 15.77
C LYS A 121 32.17 -25.81 15.25
N PRO A 122 32.95 -26.73 14.67
CA PRO A 122 34.26 -26.39 14.13
C PRO A 122 34.22 -25.49 12.89
N LEU A 123 33.08 -25.45 12.22
CA LEU A 123 32.88 -24.73 10.95
C LEU A 123 32.41 -23.32 11.13
N ILE A 124 31.83 -22.96 12.27
CA ILE A 124 31.20 -21.66 12.49
C ILE A 124 32.22 -20.51 12.64
N ALA A 125 31.97 -19.42 11.95
CA ALA A 125 32.89 -18.28 11.82
C ALA A 125 32.43 -17.02 12.55
N ASN A 126 33.41 -16.22 12.99
CA ASN A 126 33.23 -14.77 13.16
C ASN A 126 33.53 -14.11 11.82
N VAL A 127 32.53 -13.49 11.18
CA VAL A 127 32.70 -12.82 9.87
C VAL A 127 33.52 -11.57 10.00
N GLY A 128 33.39 -10.84 11.13
CA GLY A 128 34.13 -9.61 11.41
C GLY A 128 33.48 -8.37 10.79
N PHE A 129 32.18 -8.39 10.50
CA PHE A 129 31.44 -7.17 10.14
C PHE A 129 30.93 -6.46 11.41
N GLU A 130 31.00 -5.12 11.36
CA GLU A 130 30.47 -4.27 12.41
C GLU A 130 29.61 -3.17 11.76
N PHE A 131 28.32 -3.21 12.04
CA PHE A 131 27.34 -2.27 11.50
C PHE A 131 27.19 -1.08 12.46
N ARG A 132 27.29 0.13 11.91
CA ARG A 132 27.11 1.38 12.68
C ARG A 132 26.13 2.30 11.95
N LEU A 133 25.15 2.82 12.69
CA LEU A 133 24.28 3.88 12.16
C LEU A 133 25.11 5.11 11.81
N ALA A 134 24.92 5.63 10.61
CA ALA A 134 25.60 6.83 10.17
C ALA A 134 25.20 8.03 11.05
N THR A 135 26.14 8.93 11.35
CA THR A 135 25.89 10.18 12.08
C THR A 135 26.00 11.42 11.17
N ILE A 136 26.40 11.23 9.91
CA ILE A 136 26.46 12.25 8.87
C ILE A 136 25.72 11.71 7.65
N ASP A 137 24.81 12.50 7.08
CA ASP A 137 24.03 12.15 5.87
C ASP A 137 24.83 12.44 4.57
N PRO A 138 24.35 12.08 3.36
CA PRO A 138 25.05 12.35 2.11
C PRO A 138 25.31 13.84 1.82
N GLN A 139 24.55 14.74 2.43
CA GLN A 139 24.70 16.19 2.29
C GLN A 139 25.63 16.80 3.34
N GLY A 140 26.15 16.00 4.27
CA GLY A 140 27.03 16.43 5.33
C GLY A 140 26.29 16.94 6.59
N ASN A 141 24.99 16.77 6.68
CA ASN A 141 24.22 17.16 7.85
C ASN A 141 24.24 16.06 8.92
N CYS A 142 23.91 16.44 10.15
CA CYS A 142 23.73 15.50 11.25
C CYS A 142 22.54 14.57 10.99
N THR A 143 22.75 13.27 11.23
CA THR A 143 21.69 12.24 11.22
C THR A 143 21.89 11.25 12.37
N ASN A 144 20.86 10.53 12.78
CA ASN A 144 20.96 9.36 13.65
C ASN A 144 20.95 8.04 12.86
N GLY A 145 21.20 8.09 11.52
CA GLY A 145 21.18 6.93 10.64
C GLY A 145 19.78 6.41 10.35
N ILE A 146 18.75 7.22 10.64
CA ILE A 146 17.34 6.87 10.38
C ILE A 146 16.71 8.00 9.57
N ASP A 147 16.28 7.66 8.37
CA ASP A 147 15.60 8.55 7.43
C ASP A 147 14.11 8.18 7.36
N ARG A 148 13.22 9.06 7.85
CA ARG A 148 11.78 8.79 7.92
C ARG A 148 11.07 9.49 6.79
N ILE A 149 10.31 8.71 5.99
CA ILE A 149 9.67 9.18 4.77
C ILE A 149 8.18 8.83 4.81
N ALA A 150 7.32 9.83 4.98
CA ALA A 150 5.88 9.64 4.90
C ALA A 150 5.47 9.39 3.44
N SER A 151 5.03 8.18 3.11
CA SER A 151 4.64 7.79 1.76
C SER A 151 3.72 6.56 1.75
N HIS A 152 2.73 6.57 0.82
CA HIS A 152 1.89 5.41 0.53
C HIS A 152 2.69 4.23 -0.05
N ARG A 153 3.90 4.45 -0.55
CA ARG A 153 4.79 3.40 -1.07
C ARG A 153 5.22 2.38 -0.02
N THR A 154 4.99 2.66 1.25
CA THR A 154 5.17 1.68 2.33
C THR A 154 4.36 0.38 2.13
N TYR A 155 3.30 0.41 1.31
CA TYR A 155 2.43 -0.73 1.04
C TYR A 155 2.77 -1.52 -0.23
N TYR A 156 3.82 -1.15 -0.99
CA TYR A 156 4.16 -1.79 -2.26
C TYR A 156 5.09 -2.99 -2.07
N GLY A 157 6.19 -2.78 -1.38
CA GLY A 157 7.20 -3.80 -1.17
C GLY A 157 7.99 -4.16 -2.44
N ASP A 158 8.10 -3.23 -3.37
CA ASP A 158 8.88 -3.36 -4.59
C ASP A 158 9.99 -2.28 -4.66
N GLU A 159 10.72 -2.23 -5.78
CA GLU A 159 11.81 -1.25 -5.97
C GLU A 159 11.35 0.21 -5.83
N THR A 160 10.06 0.50 -6.01
CA THR A 160 9.53 1.86 -5.87
C THR A 160 9.30 2.28 -4.42
N SER A 161 9.33 1.32 -3.51
CA SER A 161 9.35 1.56 -2.06
C SER A 161 10.72 1.98 -1.55
N LYS A 162 11.78 1.76 -2.33
CA LYS A 162 13.16 2.13 -1.99
C LYS A 162 13.42 3.63 -2.22
N LEU A 163 12.69 4.45 -1.46
CA LEU A 163 12.77 5.91 -1.56
C LEU A 163 14.07 6.45 -0.97
N ASN A 164 14.55 7.57 -1.52
CA ASN A 164 15.70 8.33 -1.04
C ASN A 164 16.97 7.49 -0.79
N PRO A 165 17.41 6.65 -1.75
CA PRO A 165 18.61 5.83 -1.54
C PRO A 165 19.84 6.72 -1.28
N TRP A 166 20.60 6.39 -0.23
CA TRP A 166 21.89 7.04 0.01
C TRP A 166 22.99 6.34 -0.79
N SER A 167 24.03 7.07 -1.14
CA SER A 167 25.10 6.58 -2.02
C SER A 167 25.71 5.28 -1.50
N ARG A 168 25.54 4.18 -2.26
CA ARG A 168 25.91 2.81 -1.87
C ARG A 168 27.39 2.59 -1.60
N ASN A 169 28.25 3.47 -2.12
CA ASN A 169 29.69 3.43 -1.85
C ASN A 169 30.07 3.94 -0.46
N ARG A 170 29.13 4.54 0.26
CA ARG A 170 29.33 5.06 1.61
C ARG A 170 28.36 4.51 2.64
N TYR A 171 27.14 4.12 2.21
CA TYR A 171 26.09 3.66 3.10
C TYR A 171 25.49 2.36 2.62
N PHE A 172 25.25 1.43 3.53
CA PHE A 172 24.43 0.26 3.27
C PHE A 172 22.97 0.62 3.59
N ASN A 173 22.09 0.59 2.57
CA ASN A 173 20.71 1.01 2.69
C ASN A 173 19.81 -0.12 3.14
N ILE A 174 18.90 0.16 4.09
CA ILE A 174 17.87 -0.76 4.57
C ILE A 174 16.53 -0.02 4.56
N TRP A 175 15.58 -0.46 3.73
CA TRP A 175 14.23 0.12 3.66
C TRP A 175 13.25 -0.70 4.48
N VAL A 176 12.60 -0.04 5.44
CA VAL A 176 11.56 -0.63 6.30
C VAL A 176 10.20 -0.19 5.79
N ILE A 177 9.27 -1.15 5.60
CA ILE A 177 7.96 -0.94 5.00
C ILE A 177 6.84 -1.59 5.82
N ALA A 178 5.58 -1.20 5.53
CA ALA A 178 4.39 -1.78 6.15
C ALA A 178 4.16 -3.25 5.75
N GLY A 179 4.59 -3.65 4.56
CA GLY A 179 4.49 -5.02 4.08
C GLY A 179 4.63 -5.13 2.57
N PHE A 180 4.66 -6.34 2.10
CA PHE A 180 4.71 -6.70 0.69
C PHE A 180 3.31 -7.01 0.17
N GLU A 181 3.09 -6.88 -1.15
CA GLU A 181 1.86 -7.37 -1.78
C GLU A 181 1.78 -8.90 -1.76
N GLU A 182 2.92 -9.57 -1.88
CA GLU A 182 3.03 -11.02 -1.78
C GLU A 182 2.92 -11.45 -0.31
N ALA A 183 1.91 -12.27 -0.03
CA ALA A 183 1.68 -12.77 1.32
C ALA A 183 2.81 -13.71 1.76
N GLY A 184 3.34 -13.49 2.97
CA GLY A 184 4.41 -14.30 3.55
C GLY A 184 5.82 -13.84 3.19
N LEU A 185 5.99 -12.85 2.29
CA LEU A 185 7.30 -12.26 2.02
C LEU A 185 7.73 -11.37 3.20
N LEU A 186 8.95 -11.58 3.70
CA LEU A 186 9.51 -10.83 4.82
C LEU A 186 10.48 -9.75 4.38
N ALA A 187 11.33 -10.07 3.40
CA ALA A 187 12.38 -9.20 2.92
C ALA A 187 12.96 -9.72 1.59
N TYR A 188 13.74 -8.88 0.93
CA TYR A 188 14.68 -9.30 -0.11
C TYR A 188 15.85 -8.33 -0.24
N ALA A 189 16.92 -8.82 -0.84
CA ALA A 189 18.12 -8.07 -1.12
C ALA A 189 18.56 -8.23 -2.58
N LEU A 190 19.45 -7.38 -3.06
CA LEU A 190 20.18 -7.60 -4.30
C LEU A 190 21.56 -8.18 -3.99
N LYS A 191 21.92 -9.29 -4.66
CA LYS A 191 23.31 -9.75 -4.68
C LYS A 191 24.21 -8.71 -5.36
N PRO A 192 25.51 -8.65 -5.04
CA PRO A 192 26.42 -7.64 -5.63
C PRO A 192 26.42 -7.61 -7.15
N SER A 193 26.29 -8.76 -7.81
CA SER A 193 26.22 -8.91 -9.26
C SER A 193 25.03 -8.17 -9.89
N GLY A 194 23.83 -8.31 -9.31
CA GLY A 194 22.61 -7.58 -9.71
C GLY A 194 22.66 -6.12 -9.30
N ALA A 195 23.09 -5.84 -8.07
CA ALA A 195 23.23 -4.49 -7.53
C ALA A 195 24.20 -3.62 -8.36
N GLN A 196 25.18 -4.21 -9.04
CA GLN A 196 26.07 -3.50 -9.97
C GLN A 196 25.27 -2.68 -10.99
N PHE A 197 24.16 -3.19 -11.46
CA PHE A 197 23.32 -2.59 -12.51
C PHE A 197 22.07 -1.85 -11.95
N SER A 198 21.84 -1.93 -10.66
CA SER A 198 20.75 -1.23 -9.96
C SER A 198 21.27 -0.48 -8.72
N PRO A 199 22.03 0.62 -8.92
CA PRO A 199 22.69 1.31 -7.81
C PRO A 199 21.70 1.95 -6.81
N GLU A 200 20.53 2.36 -7.27
CA GLU A 200 19.48 2.95 -6.41
C GLU A 200 18.68 1.90 -5.63
N GLY A 201 18.63 0.66 -6.15
CA GLY A 201 17.99 -0.47 -5.47
C GLY A 201 18.93 -1.27 -4.57
N ASP A 202 20.21 -0.92 -4.49
CA ASP A 202 21.24 -1.66 -3.75
C ASP A 202 21.03 -1.57 -2.24
N GLY A 203 20.68 -2.69 -1.61
CA GLY A 203 20.40 -2.83 -0.18
C GLY A 203 19.28 -3.82 0.09
N VAL A 204 18.73 -3.75 1.30
CA VAL A 204 17.67 -4.64 1.80
C VAL A 204 16.36 -3.88 1.91
N ILE A 205 15.26 -4.46 1.44
CA ILE A 205 13.90 -4.01 1.78
C ILE A 205 13.24 -5.05 2.69
N VAL A 206 12.63 -4.61 3.78
CA VAL A 206 12.18 -5.50 4.86
C VAL A 206 10.86 -5.05 5.47
N TRP A 207 10.01 -6.01 5.78
CA TRP A 207 8.79 -5.79 6.56
C TRP A 207 9.12 -5.35 7.98
N HIS A 208 8.47 -4.30 8.49
CA HIS A 208 8.75 -3.71 9.81
C HIS A 208 8.69 -4.72 10.97
N ARG A 209 7.94 -5.84 10.81
CA ARG A 209 7.85 -6.91 11.81
C ARG A 209 9.02 -7.90 11.75
N ALA A 210 9.89 -7.77 10.75
CA ALA A 210 11.10 -8.56 10.59
C ALA A 210 12.38 -7.74 10.87
N VAL A 211 12.28 -6.69 11.69
CA VAL A 211 13.38 -5.78 12.06
C VAL A 211 13.59 -5.81 13.58
N GLY A 212 14.67 -6.42 14.04
CA GLY A 212 14.97 -6.56 15.47
C GLY A 212 14.10 -7.58 16.19
N SER A 213 14.05 -7.53 17.53
CA SER A 213 13.33 -8.46 18.39
C SER A 213 12.31 -7.80 19.31
N ILE A 214 12.21 -6.47 19.27
CA ILE A 214 11.29 -5.67 20.12
C ILE A 214 10.30 -4.87 19.27
N GLY A 215 9.38 -4.15 19.92
CA GLY A 215 8.39 -3.32 19.23
C GLY A 215 7.45 -4.16 18.35
N THR A 216 7.31 -3.81 17.08
CA THR A 216 6.43 -4.52 16.14
C THR A 216 6.95 -5.91 15.76
N ALA A 217 8.22 -6.18 15.99
CA ALA A 217 8.88 -7.46 15.75
C ALA A 217 8.80 -8.43 16.96
N ALA A 218 8.33 -7.95 18.11
CA ALA A 218 8.25 -8.77 19.31
C ALA A 218 7.41 -10.04 19.08
N ASN A 219 7.98 -11.19 19.45
CA ASN A 219 7.36 -12.53 19.34
C ASN A 219 7.07 -12.99 17.89
N ALA A 220 7.74 -12.44 16.90
CA ALA A 220 7.54 -12.84 15.51
C ALA A 220 8.28 -14.15 15.13
N GLY A 221 9.24 -14.60 15.93
CA GLY A 221 9.95 -15.89 15.76
C GLY A 221 10.96 -15.96 14.60
N TYR A 222 10.95 -15.00 13.71
CA TYR A 222 11.85 -14.86 12.55
C TYR A 222 12.49 -13.46 12.48
N SER A 223 12.06 -12.56 13.31
CA SER A 223 12.38 -11.14 13.23
C SER A 223 13.85 -10.83 13.51
N ASP A 224 14.47 -11.63 14.33
CA ASP A 224 15.85 -11.46 14.77
C ASP A 224 16.89 -11.97 13.75
N ILE A 225 16.52 -12.86 12.83
CA ILE A 225 17.45 -13.43 11.85
C ILE A 225 17.25 -12.89 10.42
N THR A 226 16.08 -12.30 10.10
CA THR A 226 15.75 -11.90 8.73
C THR A 226 16.75 -10.91 8.13
N LEU A 227 17.12 -9.85 8.83
CA LEU A 227 18.11 -8.88 8.34
C LEU A 227 19.50 -9.51 8.18
N THR A 228 19.90 -10.40 9.09
CA THR A 228 21.16 -11.15 8.99
C THR A 228 21.18 -12.01 7.74
N HIS A 229 20.09 -12.70 7.42
CA HIS A 229 19.89 -13.48 6.19
C HIS A 229 20.03 -12.60 4.92
N GLU A 230 19.27 -11.52 4.84
CA GLU A 230 19.25 -10.66 3.64
C GLU A 230 20.58 -9.94 3.40
N ILE A 231 21.26 -9.52 4.47
CA ILE A 231 22.61 -8.95 4.34
C ILE A 231 23.60 -10.03 3.87
N GLY A 232 23.41 -11.30 4.24
CA GLY A 232 24.15 -12.43 3.66
C GLY A 232 24.06 -12.46 2.13
N HIS A 233 22.84 -12.33 1.58
CA HIS A 233 22.65 -12.20 0.12
C HIS A 233 23.33 -10.95 -0.47
N SER A 234 23.21 -9.80 0.20
CA SER A 234 23.90 -8.57 -0.23
C SER A 234 25.43 -8.69 -0.20
N MET A 235 25.95 -9.69 0.51
CA MET A 235 27.38 -10.06 0.58
C MET A 235 27.69 -11.35 -0.17
N ASN A 236 26.88 -11.67 -1.19
CA ASN A 236 27.10 -12.75 -2.16
C ASN A 236 26.87 -14.18 -1.65
N LEU A 237 26.05 -14.39 -0.61
CA LEU A 237 25.64 -15.73 -0.24
C LEU A 237 24.37 -16.16 -0.99
N ASP A 238 24.27 -17.43 -1.30
CA ASP A 238 23.06 -18.11 -1.75
C ASP A 238 22.36 -18.78 -0.57
N HIS A 239 21.10 -19.23 -0.75
CA HIS A 239 20.49 -20.19 0.15
C HIS A 239 21.30 -21.49 0.14
N LEU A 240 21.29 -22.27 1.23
CA LEU A 240 22.06 -23.53 1.32
C LEU A 240 21.65 -24.54 0.23
N TRP A 241 20.40 -24.50 -0.25
CA TRP A 241 19.90 -25.35 -1.33
C TRP A 241 20.08 -24.72 -2.73
N GLY A 242 20.80 -23.61 -2.85
CA GLY A 242 21.10 -22.90 -4.10
C GLY A 242 20.16 -21.73 -4.38
N SER A 243 20.24 -21.21 -5.60
CA SER A 243 19.57 -19.97 -6.04
C SER A 243 18.10 -20.21 -6.40
N THR A 244 17.26 -20.51 -5.42
CA THR A 244 15.80 -20.57 -5.54
C THR A 244 15.14 -20.18 -4.22
N ASN A 245 13.98 -19.55 -4.30
CA ASN A 245 13.18 -19.21 -3.11
C ASN A 245 12.41 -20.41 -2.54
N ASP A 246 12.35 -21.52 -3.26
CA ASP A 246 11.54 -22.66 -2.88
C ASP A 246 12.41 -23.78 -2.31
N PRO A 247 12.42 -23.99 -0.97
CA PRO A 247 13.02 -25.15 -0.36
C PRO A 247 12.23 -26.43 -0.71
N LYS A 248 12.82 -27.61 -0.48
CA LYS A 248 12.22 -28.93 -0.72
C LYS A 248 11.92 -29.27 -2.18
N VAL A 249 12.37 -28.47 -3.15
CA VAL A 249 12.16 -28.76 -4.57
C VAL A 249 13.14 -29.82 -5.06
N LYS A 250 14.40 -29.71 -4.67
CA LYS A 250 15.48 -30.66 -5.02
C LYS A 250 16.67 -30.44 -4.09
N CYS A 251 17.51 -31.47 -3.97
CA CYS A 251 18.84 -31.31 -3.38
C CYS A 251 19.65 -30.28 -4.17
N GLY A 252 20.19 -29.30 -3.48
CA GLY A 252 20.98 -28.21 -4.04
C GLY A 252 22.24 -27.91 -3.25
N ASP A 253 22.99 -26.93 -3.72
CA ASP A 253 24.31 -26.53 -3.23
C ASP A 253 24.44 -25.01 -3.35
N ASP A 254 24.95 -24.35 -2.31
CA ASP A 254 25.27 -22.92 -2.31
C ASP A 254 26.70 -22.64 -2.85
N ASN A 255 27.40 -23.67 -3.33
CA ASN A 255 28.78 -23.61 -3.80
C ASN A 255 29.78 -23.16 -2.71
N VAL A 256 29.49 -23.45 -1.44
CA VAL A 256 30.40 -23.24 -0.31
C VAL A 256 30.83 -24.61 0.24
N THR A 257 32.12 -24.85 0.30
CA THR A 257 32.66 -26.20 0.51
C THR A 257 32.44 -26.79 1.90
N ASP A 258 32.13 -25.96 2.90
CA ASP A 258 31.90 -26.41 4.30
C ASP A 258 30.41 -26.36 4.72
N THR A 259 29.52 -26.08 3.77
CA THR A 259 28.08 -26.30 3.90
C THR A 259 27.68 -27.60 3.22
N PRO A 260 26.86 -28.48 3.85
CA PRO A 260 26.38 -29.69 3.18
C PRO A 260 25.30 -29.35 2.15
N ASN A 261 25.25 -30.17 1.08
CA ASN A 261 24.09 -30.11 0.16
C ASN A 261 22.81 -30.38 0.92
N THR A 262 21.75 -29.66 0.66
CA THR A 262 20.46 -29.71 1.34
C THR A 262 19.30 -29.49 0.37
N GLU A 263 18.09 -29.94 0.74
CA GLU A 263 16.86 -29.56 0.06
C GLU A 263 16.24 -28.28 0.59
N GLY A 264 16.77 -27.73 1.70
CA GLY A 264 16.22 -26.59 2.43
C GLY A 264 14.99 -26.95 3.30
N HIS A 265 14.76 -26.17 4.35
CA HIS A 265 13.76 -26.47 5.37
C HIS A 265 12.96 -25.22 5.74
N GLU A 266 11.63 -25.36 5.89
CA GLU A 266 10.72 -24.27 6.29
C GLU A 266 10.52 -24.20 7.82
N PHE A 267 10.98 -25.22 8.55
CA PHE A 267 10.78 -25.32 10.00
C PHE A 267 12.01 -25.90 10.68
N CYS A 268 12.20 -25.55 11.94
CA CYS A 268 13.23 -26.16 12.79
C CYS A 268 12.77 -27.52 13.29
N ASP A 269 13.00 -28.55 12.52
CA ASP A 269 12.78 -29.93 12.93
C ASP A 269 13.89 -30.44 13.88
N SER A 270 13.73 -31.61 14.43
CA SER A 270 14.73 -32.18 15.34
C SER A 270 16.06 -32.43 14.60
N ILE A 271 17.07 -31.62 14.90
CA ILE A 271 18.41 -31.66 14.29
C ILE A 271 19.04 -33.07 14.32
N SER A 272 18.68 -33.88 15.31
CA SER A 272 19.17 -35.27 15.44
C SER A 272 18.57 -36.24 14.41
N LEU A 273 17.54 -35.87 13.67
CA LEU A 273 16.83 -36.73 12.72
C LEU A 273 17.08 -36.35 11.25
N MET A 274 17.84 -35.30 11.02
CA MET A 274 18.01 -34.72 9.68
C MET A 274 19.13 -35.39 8.91
N THR A 275 18.90 -36.62 8.58
CA THR A 275 19.61 -37.30 7.50
C THR A 275 18.73 -37.22 6.27
N ASP A 276 19.11 -36.34 5.34
CA ASP A 276 18.38 -36.15 4.12
C ASP A 276 18.23 -37.45 3.31
N THR A 277 16.99 -37.70 2.89
CA THR A 277 16.67 -38.79 1.96
C THR A 277 16.73 -38.35 0.49
N VAL A 278 16.63 -37.05 0.20
CA VAL A 278 16.59 -36.46 -1.15
C VAL A 278 18.02 -36.28 -1.68
N CYS A 279 18.97 -35.85 -0.85
CA CYS A 279 20.38 -35.69 -1.22
C CYS A 279 21.18 -37.00 -1.25
N LYS A 280 20.55 -38.14 -1.00
CA LYS A 280 21.17 -39.45 -1.16
C LYS A 280 21.61 -39.71 -2.60
N GLY A 281 22.91 -39.92 -2.80
CA GLY A 281 23.45 -40.27 -4.11
C GLY A 281 24.04 -39.12 -4.91
N THR A 282 24.10 -37.91 -4.36
CA THR A 282 24.94 -36.84 -4.94
C THR A 282 26.42 -37.14 -4.72
N SER A 283 27.31 -36.48 -5.47
CA SER A 283 28.76 -36.75 -5.45
C SER A 283 29.41 -36.71 -4.06
N ASP A 284 28.73 -36.10 -3.11
CA ASP A 284 29.12 -36.05 -1.68
C ASP A 284 28.68 -37.25 -0.84
N ASN A 285 27.76 -38.07 -1.36
CA ASN A 285 27.29 -39.28 -0.73
C ASN A 285 27.95 -40.52 -1.36
N THR A 286 29.09 -40.92 -0.86
CA THR A 286 29.66 -42.22 -1.22
C THR A 286 28.66 -43.34 -0.91
N ALA A 287 28.44 -44.23 -1.88
CA ALA A 287 27.50 -45.36 -1.75
C ALA A 287 27.74 -46.10 -0.43
N GLY A 288 26.75 -46.09 0.46
CA GLY A 288 26.82 -46.76 1.79
C GLY A 288 26.94 -45.82 2.99
N SER A 289 27.06 -44.50 2.82
CA SER A 289 26.95 -43.58 3.94
C SER A 289 25.48 -43.29 4.25
N GLN A 290 25.07 -43.32 5.50
CA GLN A 290 23.87 -42.69 6.00
C GLN A 290 23.91 -41.22 5.56
N GLY A 291 22.82 -40.63 5.10
CA GLY A 291 22.79 -39.25 4.60
C GLY A 291 23.52 -38.29 5.52
N LYS A 292 24.20 -37.28 4.95
CA LYS A 292 24.90 -36.27 5.75
C LYS A 292 23.87 -35.48 6.55
N LEU A 293 24.28 -35.08 7.75
CA LEU A 293 23.46 -34.18 8.57
C LEU A 293 23.35 -32.81 7.89
N GLU A 294 22.15 -32.28 7.72
CA GLU A 294 21.91 -30.96 7.13
C GLU A 294 22.10 -29.85 8.16
N MET A 295 22.54 -28.67 7.68
CA MET A 295 22.91 -27.56 8.54
C MET A 295 21.74 -26.57 8.73
N LEU A 296 20.67 -26.98 9.41
CA LEU A 296 19.51 -26.13 9.69
C LEU A 296 19.84 -24.89 10.52
N GLN A 297 20.87 -24.95 11.34
CA GLN A 297 21.33 -23.85 12.20
C GLN A 297 22.26 -22.90 11.42
N ASN A 298 21.81 -22.45 10.26
CA ASN A 298 22.53 -21.52 9.42
C ASN A 298 21.64 -20.31 9.04
N TYR A 299 22.20 -19.11 9.02
CA TYR A 299 21.45 -17.91 8.68
C TYR A 299 20.88 -17.93 7.25
N MET A 300 21.47 -18.70 6.33
CA MET A 300 21.00 -18.82 4.95
C MET A 300 19.97 -19.93 4.73
N GLU A 301 19.39 -20.45 5.81
CA GLU A 301 18.33 -21.47 5.83
C GLU A 301 16.97 -20.82 6.22
N TYR A 302 15.84 -21.42 5.79
CA TYR A 302 14.49 -20.96 6.18
C TYR A 302 13.95 -21.67 7.43
N SER A 303 14.73 -22.51 8.04
CA SER A 303 14.32 -23.33 9.18
C SER A 303 13.88 -22.51 10.41
N PHE A 304 14.29 -21.24 10.50
CA PHE A 304 14.11 -20.38 11.68
C PHE A 304 14.48 -21.07 12.99
N CYS A 305 15.48 -21.95 12.91
CA CYS A 305 16.03 -22.56 14.10
C CYS A 305 16.59 -21.46 15.02
N PRO A 306 16.40 -21.55 16.33
CA PRO A 306 17.24 -20.80 17.25
C PRO A 306 18.69 -21.26 17.09
N ASN A 307 19.66 -20.41 17.37
CA ASN A 307 21.08 -20.74 17.37
C ASN A 307 21.67 -20.90 15.96
N ASN A 308 21.63 -19.83 15.18
CA ASN A 308 22.21 -19.81 13.83
C ASN A 308 23.65 -19.28 13.81
N ALA A 309 24.39 -19.67 12.76
CA ALA A 309 25.72 -19.15 12.49
C ALA A 309 26.06 -19.20 10.99
N PHE A 310 27.07 -18.41 10.58
CA PHE A 310 27.73 -18.57 9.30
C PHE A 310 28.90 -19.54 9.40
N THR A 311 29.25 -20.21 8.30
CA THR A 311 30.44 -21.07 8.20
C THR A 311 31.70 -20.26 7.82
N ASN A 312 32.88 -20.91 7.93
CA ASN A 312 34.14 -20.31 7.47
C ASN A 312 34.12 -20.04 5.96
N GLY A 313 33.57 -20.96 5.16
CA GLY A 313 33.44 -20.77 3.71
C GLY A 313 32.48 -19.65 3.35
N GLN A 314 31.35 -19.52 4.04
CA GLN A 314 30.42 -18.39 3.87
C GLN A 314 31.09 -17.07 4.26
N LYS A 315 31.84 -17.03 5.36
CA LYS A 315 32.68 -15.87 5.71
C LYS A 315 33.63 -15.48 4.60
N ASP A 316 34.39 -16.44 4.05
CA ASP A 316 35.36 -16.18 2.99
C ASP A 316 34.68 -15.59 1.76
N ARG A 317 33.51 -16.10 1.38
CA ARG A 317 32.69 -15.57 0.29
C ARG A 317 32.21 -14.12 0.53
N MET A 318 31.75 -13.82 1.76
CA MET A 318 31.37 -12.47 2.15
C MET A 318 32.56 -11.50 2.18
N ILE A 319 33.75 -11.97 2.65
CA ILE A 319 34.98 -11.17 2.65
C ILE A 319 35.44 -10.88 1.22
N ASN A 320 35.30 -11.82 0.29
CA ASN A 320 35.55 -11.57 -1.13
C ASN A 320 34.61 -10.50 -1.67
N ALA A 321 33.31 -10.60 -1.39
CA ALA A 321 32.32 -9.63 -1.85
C ALA A 321 32.60 -8.22 -1.31
N ILE A 322 32.84 -8.06 0.00
CA ILE A 322 33.06 -6.73 0.61
C ILE A 322 34.36 -6.08 0.12
N ASN A 323 35.37 -6.86 -0.29
CA ASN A 323 36.63 -6.34 -0.86
C ASN A 323 36.57 -6.15 -2.37
N SER A 324 35.48 -6.53 -3.04
CA SER A 324 35.32 -6.36 -4.48
C SER A 324 34.93 -4.93 -4.87
N SER A 325 35.30 -4.49 -6.05
CA SER A 325 34.75 -3.27 -6.67
C SER A 325 33.35 -3.43 -7.19
N THR A 326 32.81 -4.67 -7.26
CA THR A 326 31.44 -4.97 -7.69
C THR A 326 30.48 -4.29 -6.73
N ALA A 327 29.53 -3.55 -7.27
CA ALA A 327 28.59 -2.71 -6.54
C ALA A 327 29.29 -1.75 -5.53
N GLN A 328 30.56 -1.41 -5.78
CA GLN A 328 31.38 -0.51 -4.94
C GLN A 328 31.53 -0.99 -3.47
N ARG A 329 31.43 -2.29 -3.22
CA ARG A 329 31.51 -2.85 -1.86
C ARG A 329 32.80 -2.50 -1.14
N SER A 330 33.94 -2.47 -1.84
CA SER A 330 35.24 -2.13 -1.25
C SER A 330 35.37 -0.69 -0.75
N GLU A 331 34.45 0.19 -1.11
CA GLU A 331 34.44 1.59 -0.66
C GLU A 331 33.74 1.77 0.70
N LEU A 332 32.85 0.85 1.08
CA LEU A 332 32.02 0.96 2.29
C LEU A 332 32.81 1.09 3.61
N PHE A 333 33.98 0.46 3.68
CA PHE A 333 34.73 0.35 4.94
C PHE A 333 36.07 1.12 4.91
N THR A 334 36.23 2.09 4.01
CA THR A 334 37.44 2.89 3.95
C THR A 334 37.50 3.94 5.07
N PRO A 335 38.70 4.35 5.54
CA PRO A 335 38.84 5.44 6.52
C PRO A 335 38.15 6.73 6.07
N THR A 336 38.19 7.02 4.77
CA THR A 336 37.48 8.18 4.19
C THR A 336 35.97 8.04 4.35
N THR A 337 35.41 6.88 4.04
CA THR A 337 33.98 6.59 4.24
C THR A 337 33.58 6.73 5.71
N HIS A 338 34.36 6.16 6.64
CA HIS A 338 34.07 6.29 8.07
C HIS A 338 34.03 7.76 8.54
N THR A 339 34.93 8.59 8.04
CA THR A 339 34.94 10.02 8.34
C THR A 339 33.73 10.73 7.74
N LEU A 340 33.41 10.45 6.46
CA LEU A 340 32.30 11.10 5.76
C LEU A 340 30.92 10.69 6.28
N THR A 341 30.81 9.50 6.86
CA THR A 341 29.55 8.94 7.39
C THR A 341 29.43 9.09 8.91
N GLY A 342 30.52 9.53 9.57
CA GLY A 342 30.55 9.77 11.01
C GLY A 342 30.44 8.50 11.85
N VAL A 343 31.04 7.38 11.40
CA VAL A 343 31.02 6.09 12.14
C VAL A 343 32.32 5.77 12.86
N LEU A 344 33.16 6.78 13.11
CA LEU A 344 34.38 6.62 13.88
C LEU A 344 34.07 6.30 15.35
N ASP A 345 35.04 5.71 16.05
CA ASP A 345 34.90 5.35 17.47
C ASP A 345 34.54 6.57 18.32
N GLY A 346 33.53 6.39 19.19
CA GLY A 346 33.05 7.44 20.09
C GLY A 346 32.17 8.51 19.45
N GLN A 347 31.92 8.47 18.14
CA GLN A 347 30.98 9.38 17.48
C GLN A 347 29.53 9.00 17.84
N VAL A 348 28.77 9.97 18.29
CA VAL A 348 27.35 9.86 18.64
C VAL A 348 26.61 10.98 17.92
N ALA A 349 25.50 10.66 17.29
CA ALA A 349 24.61 11.67 16.71
C ALA A 349 24.06 12.59 17.80
N ASP A 350 24.26 13.89 17.65
CA ASP A 350 23.71 14.91 18.54
C ASP A 350 22.99 15.99 17.71
N CYS A 351 22.03 15.54 16.92
CA CYS A 351 21.29 16.34 15.96
C CYS A 351 20.25 17.23 16.65
N ASN A 352 19.82 18.27 15.95
CA ASN A 352 18.55 18.89 16.26
C ASN A 352 17.43 17.86 16.04
N PRO A 353 16.39 17.83 16.90
CA PRO A 353 15.22 17.04 16.60
C PRO A 353 14.54 17.53 15.33
N GLU A 354 13.90 16.63 14.62
CA GLU A 354 13.03 16.95 13.51
C GLU A 354 11.59 16.85 13.98
N ALA A 355 10.83 17.94 13.86
CA ALA A 355 9.44 17.97 14.24
C ALA A 355 8.61 17.27 13.14
N ASP A 356 7.76 16.35 13.55
CA ASP A 356 6.77 15.68 12.68
C ASP A 356 5.50 15.39 13.46
N PHE A 357 4.36 15.43 12.79
CA PHE A 357 3.08 15.14 13.40
C PHE A 357 2.03 14.67 12.37
N ASN A 358 1.01 13.97 12.88
CA ASN A 358 -0.16 13.62 12.11
C ASN A 358 -1.44 13.95 12.90
N ALA A 359 -2.55 14.13 12.17
CA ALA A 359 -3.89 14.23 12.76
C ALA A 359 -4.67 12.93 12.49
N ALA A 360 -5.38 12.44 13.50
CA ALA A 360 -6.22 11.23 13.38
C ALA A 360 -7.26 11.34 12.27
N ARG A 361 -7.66 12.56 11.92
CA ARG A 361 -8.47 12.92 10.76
C ARG A 361 -8.17 14.35 10.33
N ARG A 362 -8.36 14.64 9.06
CA ARG A 362 -8.12 16.00 8.52
C ARG A 362 -9.41 16.76 8.20
N PHE A 363 -10.58 16.22 8.56
CA PHE A 363 -11.89 16.83 8.35
C PHE A 363 -12.72 16.80 9.65
N ALA A 364 -13.32 17.93 10.00
CA ALA A 364 -14.26 18.06 11.12
C ALA A 364 -15.27 19.19 10.86
N CYS A 365 -16.17 19.44 11.81
CA CYS A 365 -17.10 20.57 11.78
C CYS A 365 -16.78 21.60 12.87
N LEU A 366 -17.43 22.76 12.78
CA LEU A 366 -17.33 23.81 13.78
C LEU A 366 -17.62 23.28 15.20
N GLY A 367 -16.85 23.74 16.18
CA GLY A 367 -16.90 23.29 17.58
C GLY A 367 -18.21 23.59 18.33
N ASN A 368 -19.09 24.39 17.75
CA ASN A 368 -20.45 24.67 18.27
C ASN A 368 -21.54 23.80 17.61
N ALA A 369 -21.17 22.88 16.72
CA ALA A 369 -22.14 22.01 16.04
C ALA A 369 -22.64 20.92 16.99
N SER A 370 -23.84 21.12 17.52
CA SER A 370 -24.46 20.22 18.50
C SER A 370 -24.66 18.79 17.94
N GLY A 371 -24.31 17.80 18.74
CA GLY A 371 -24.47 16.38 18.40
C GLY A 371 -23.44 15.83 17.41
N LEU A 372 -22.44 16.63 16.97
CA LEU A 372 -21.41 16.24 16.02
C LEU A 372 -20.04 16.11 16.72
N ASN A 373 -19.22 15.17 16.25
CA ASN A 373 -17.85 15.08 16.72
C ASN A 373 -16.99 16.12 15.98
N VAL A 374 -16.59 17.15 16.70
CA VAL A 374 -15.90 18.31 16.16
C VAL A 374 -14.39 18.34 16.48
N ASN A 375 -13.91 17.40 17.32
CA ASN A 375 -12.52 17.41 17.78
C ASN A 375 -11.58 16.79 16.74
N ILE A 376 -10.39 17.38 16.61
CA ILE A 376 -9.23 16.81 15.91
C ILE A 376 -8.21 16.41 16.98
N THR A 377 -7.74 15.18 16.93
CA THR A 377 -6.63 14.69 17.74
C THR A 377 -5.37 14.73 16.91
N TYR A 378 -4.37 15.50 17.33
CA TYR A 378 -3.04 15.49 16.76
C TYR A 378 -2.13 14.54 17.55
N GLU A 379 -1.08 14.05 16.92
CA GLU A 379 -0.09 13.18 17.54
C GLU A 379 1.31 13.57 17.08
N ASP A 380 2.24 13.68 18.03
CA ASP A 380 3.65 13.98 17.78
C ASP A 380 4.39 12.71 17.30
N PHE A 381 5.08 12.84 16.18
CA PHE A 381 5.98 11.84 15.58
C PHE A 381 7.41 12.36 15.42
N SER A 382 7.77 13.42 16.13
CA SER A 382 9.11 14.03 16.07
C SER A 382 10.21 13.03 16.41
N TYR A 383 11.37 13.15 15.78
CA TYR A 383 12.47 12.18 15.81
C TYR A 383 13.86 12.84 15.73
N LYS A 384 14.92 12.05 15.47
CA LYS A 384 16.37 12.41 15.41
C LYS A 384 17.05 12.69 16.73
N ASN A 385 16.30 13.05 17.77
CA ASN A 385 16.84 13.25 19.12
C ASN A 385 15.73 13.01 20.16
N THR A 386 16.09 12.99 21.43
CA THR A 386 15.12 12.90 22.52
C THR A 386 14.27 14.17 22.61
N ILE A 387 12.94 14.02 22.55
CA ILE A 387 12.00 15.13 22.63
C ILE A 387 11.59 15.34 24.10
N ASN A 388 12.14 16.38 24.74
CA ASN A 388 11.87 16.72 26.13
C ASN A 388 10.72 17.72 26.27
N SER A 389 10.47 18.55 25.26
CA SER A 389 9.35 19.51 25.27
C SER A 389 8.73 19.67 23.89
N ARG A 390 7.47 20.07 23.89
CA ARG A 390 6.63 20.31 22.73
C ARG A 390 5.87 21.60 22.90
N ASP A 391 5.91 22.45 21.87
CA ASP A 391 5.13 23.66 21.81
C ASP A 391 4.25 23.60 20.55
N TRP A 392 2.97 23.31 20.76
CA TRP A 392 1.98 23.31 19.70
C TRP A 392 1.32 24.67 19.57
N THR A 393 1.02 25.05 18.33
CA THR A 393 0.18 26.22 18.00
C THR A 393 -0.86 25.80 16.98
N PHE A 394 -2.14 26.13 17.27
CA PHE A 394 -3.28 25.83 16.41
C PHE A 394 -3.99 27.15 16.06
N VAL A 395 -3.89 27.56 14.79
CA VAL A 395 -4.57 28.77 14.31
C VAL A 395 -6.08 28.60 14.42
N ASP A 396 -6.76 29.52 15.13
CA ASP A 396 -8.21 29.46 15.45
C ASP A 396 -8.64 28.22 16.25
N GLY A 397 -7.72 27.46 16.80
CA GLY A 397 -7.99 26.26 17.58
C GLY A 397 -8.27 26.54 19.05
N THR A 398 -9.00 25.63 19.69
CA THR A 398 -9.21 25.63 21.14
C THR A 398 -8.85 24.24 21.71
N PRO A 399 -7.79 24.11 22.53
CA PRO A 399 -6.87 25.20 22.92
C PRO A 399 -6.02 25.68 21.73
N ALA A 400 -5.61 26.96 21.75
CA ALA A 400 -4.75 27.54 20.73
C ALA A 400 -3.29 27.08 20.83
N ILE A 401 -2.87 26.64 22.03
CA ILE A 401 -1.54 26.10 22.32
C ILE A 401 -1.65 24.82 23.16
N SER A 402 -0.66 23.94 23.06
CA SER A 402 -0.58 22.72 23.88
C SER A 402 0.89 22.28 24.04
N THR A 403 1.16 21.48 25.08
CA THR A 403 2.47 20.84 25.32
C THR A 403 2.38 19.32 25.39
N THR A 404 1.19 18.76 25.18
CA THR A 404 0.96 17.31 25.26
C THR A 404 1.42 16.60 23.99
N THR A 405 1.69 15.30 24.08
CA THR A 405 2.03 14.45 22.92
C THR A 405 0.86 14.22 21.99
N LYS A 406 -0.39 14.29 22.52
CA LYS A 406 -1.63 14.05 21.77
C LYS A 406 -2.65 15.14 22.10
N PRO A 407 -2.50 16.37 21.63
CA PRO A 407 -3.48 17.42 21.83
C PRO A 407 -4.80 17.15 21.10
N VAL A 408 -5.91 17.49 21.76
CA VAL A 408 -7.26 17.42 21.20
C VAL A 408 -7.76 18.85 21.02
N VAL A 409 -8.09 19.23 19.80
CA VAL A 409 -8.38 20.62 19.42
C VAL A 409 -9.74 20.66 18.70
N TYR A 410 -10.57 21.66 19.00
CA TYR A 410 -11.73 22.00 18.19
C TYR A 410 -11.62 23.43 17.64
N TYR A 411 -12.35 23.72 16.57
CA TYR A 411 -12.27 25.00 15.86
C TYR A 411 -13.65 25.67 15.81
N THR A 412 -13.66 26.99 15.91
CA THR A 412 -14.89 27.81 15.91
C THR A 412 -15.10 28.58 14.62
N THR A 413 -14.16 28.53 13.68
CA THR A 413 -14.23 29.14 12.35
C THR A 413 -14.06 28.09 11.27
N LYS A 414 -14.81 28.20 10.16
CA LYS A 414 -14.74 27.28 9.01
C LYS A 414 -13.48 27.48 8.16
N GLY A 415 -13.22 26.55 7.28
CA GLY A 415 -12.11 26.58 6.30
C GLY A 415 -10.87 25.82 6.76
N TRP A 416 -9.82 25.96 5.98
CA TRP A 416 -8.53 25.33 6.26
C TRP A 416 -7.85 25.92 7.50
N LYS A 417 -7.19 25.05 8.27
CA LYS A 417 -6.49 25.41 9.51
C LYS A 417 -5.06 24.90 9.49
N ALA A 418 -4.15 25.74 9.94
CA ALA A 418 -2.76 25.41 10.13
C ALA A 418 -2.52 24.85 11.55
N ALA A 419 -1.53 23.97 11.64
CA ALA A 419 -0.97 23.51 12.90
C ALA A 419 0.56 23.61 12.85
N THR A 420 1.16 24.01 13.97
CA THR A 420 2.61 24.09 14.13
C THR A 420 3.02 23.29 15.36
N LEU A 421 4.06 22.48 15.21
CA LEU A 421 4.75 21.81 16.31
C LEU A 421 6.21 22.27 16.35
N LYS A 422 6.65 22.74 17.51
CA LYS A 422 8.07 22.85 17.85
C LYS A 422 8.41 21.75 18.82
N ALA A 423 9.29 20.85 18.41
CA ALA A 423 9.80 19.74 19.21
C ALA A 423 11.22 20.08 19.68
N SER A 424 11.51 20.00 20.98
CA SER A 424 12.79 20.43 21.52
C SER A 424 13.42 19.38 22.44
N THR A 425 14.74 19.20 22.29
CA THR A 425 15.58 18.49 23.25
C THR A 425 15.97 19.43 24.39
N ASN A 426 16.31 20.68 24.07
CA ASN A 426 16.62 21.76 25.03
C ASN A 426 16.38 23.14 24.36
N ALA A 427 16.74 24.22 25.01
CA ALA A 427 16.51 25.59 24.53
C ALA A 427 17.20 25.93 23.20
N THR A 428 18.31 25.25 22.86
CA THR A 428 19.11 25.50 21.65
C THR A 428 18.94 24.44 20.57
N LYS A 429 18.40 23.26 20.93
CA LYS A 429 18.18 22.12 20.00
C LYS A 429 16.69 21.86 19.83
N PHE A 430 16.16 22.29 18.72
CA PHE A 430 14.75 22.11 18.36
C PHE A 430 14.56 22.02 16.87
N GLY A 431 13.46 21.38 16.45
CA GLY A 431 12.89 21.41 15.11
C GLY A 431 11.51 22.01 15.14
N THR A 432 11.07 22.59 14.03
CA THR A 432 9.72 23.16 13.91
C THR A 432 9.10 22.73 12.57
N LEU A 433 7.88 22.22 12.62
CA LEU A 433 7.07 21.90 11.46
C LEU A 433 5.77 22.71 11.50
N THR A 434 5.49 23.42 10.43
CA THR A 434 4.19 24.06 10.19
C THR A 434 3.53 23.43 8.99
N GLN A 435 2.33 22.91 9.19
CA GLN A 435 1.45 22.41 8.13
C GLN A 435 0.34 23.44 7.90
N SER A 436 0.41 24.17 6.80
CA SER A 436 -0.66 25.03 6.32
C SER A 436 -1.76 24.19 5.68
N ASP A 437 -3.00 24.65 5.68
CA ASP A 437 -4.13 23.95 5.04
C ASP A 437 -4.19 22.45 5.41
N TYR A 438 -3.96 22.15 6.69
CA TYR A 438 -3.75 20.78 7.16
C TYR A 438 -5.03 20.06 7.52
N VAL A 439 -5.95 20.73 8.22
CA VAL A 439 -7.29 20.21 8.52
C VAL A 439 -8.34 21.17 8.00
N TYR A 440 -9.43 20.65 7.49
CA TYR A 440 -10.56 21.46 7.01
C TYR A 440 -11.73 21.36 7.98
N ILE A 441 -12.27 22.53 8.34
CA ILE A 441 -13.42 22.67 9.23
C ILE A 441 -14.63 23.11 8.42
N SER A 442 -15.62 22.24 8.34
CA SER A 442 -16.88 22.50 7.66
C SER A 442 -17.89 23.19 8.56
N ASP A 443 -18.72 24.04 7.98
CA ASP A 443 -19.90 24.59 8.64
C ASP A 443 -21.12 23.72 8.26
N PRO A 444 -21.75 22.99 9.19
CA PRO A 444 -22.95 22.20 8.90
C PRO A 444 -24.16 23.02 8.44
N SER A 445 -24.16 24.35 8.66
CA SER A 445 -25.19 25.24 8.19
C SER A 445 -25.01 25.68 6.73
N ASP A 446 -23.79 25.58 6.21
CA ASP A 446 -23.45 25.86 4.81
C ASP A 446 -23.77 24.63 3.95
N LYS A 447 -25.05 24.48 3.58
CA LYS A 447 -25.57 23.29 2.91
C LYS A 447 -25.64 23.47 1.41
N ASN A 448 -25.34 22.41 0.69
CA ASN A 448 -25.74 22.29 -0.71
C ASN A 448 -27.24 21.94 -0.79
N PRO A 449 -27.96 22.50 -1.75
CA PRO A 449 -29.34 22.13 -1.99
C PRO A 449 -29.44 20.67 -2.45
N SER A 450 -30.47 19.97 -1.97
CA SER A 450 -30.82 18.63 -2.46
C SER A 450 -31.62 18.75 -3.77
N ASN A 451 -31.48 17.74 -4.65
CA ASN A 451 -32.10 17.67 -5.98
C ASN A 451 -31.57 18.73 -6.99
N GLU A 452 -30.42 19.33 -6.71
CA GLU A 452 -29.73 20.24 -7.63
C GLU A 452 -28.34 19.68 -7.97
N ASN A 453 -27.91 19.89 -9.21
CA ASN A 453 -26.59 19.49 -9.66
C ASN A 453 -25.53 20.51 -9.23
N THR A 454 -24.45 20.04 -8.64
CA THR A 454 -23.21 20.81 -8.53
C THR A 454 -22.44 20.60 -9.82
N SER A 455 -22.32 21.64 -10.64
CA SER A 455 -21.66 21.61 -11.95
C SER A 455 -20.19 22.04 -11.91
N PHE A 456 -19.70 22.44 -10.74
CA PHE A 456 -18.35 22.97 -10.50
C PHE A 456 -17.98 24.24 -11.29
N GLU A 457 -18.96 24.90 -11.89
CA GLU A 457 -18.76 26.16 -12.62
C GLU A 457 -18.56 27.35 -11.66
N ASP A 458 -19.14 27.30 -10.47
CA ASP A 458 -19.01 28.34 -9.46
C ASP A 458 -17.66 28.24 -8.73
N PRO A 459 -16.80 29.29 -8.81
CA PRO A 459 -15.55 29.30 -8.04
C PRO A 459 -15.72 29.13 -6.53
N ASN A 460 -16.89 29.47 -5.98
CA ASN A 460 -17.17 29.24 -4.55
C ASN A 460 -17.26 27.78 -4.17
N ASP A 461 -17.54 26.88 -5.10
CA ASP A 461 -17.50 25.44 -4.84
C ASP A 461 -16.10 24.98 -4.41
N TYR A 462 -15.03 25.62 -4.92
CA TYR A 462 -13.65 25.24 -4.57
C TYR A 462 -13.34 25.37 -3.09
N ALA A 463 -13.84 26.44 -2.46
CA ALA A 463 -13.65 26.64 -1.02
C ALA A 463 -14.50 25.70 -0.17
N ARG A 464 -15.56 25.12 -0.73
CA ARG A 464 -16.55 24.29 -0.01
C ARG A 464 -16.33 22.79 -0.23
N TRP A 465 -15.57 22.41 -1.29
CA TRP A 465 -15.22 21.04 -1.63
C TRP A 465 -13.72 20.83 -1.39
N PRO A 466 -13.29 20.64 -0.12
CA PRO A 466 -11.88 20.49 0.21
C PRO A 466 -11.28 19.24 -0.39
N ILE A 467 -10.10 19.41 -0.98
CA ILE A 467 -9.28 18.34 -1.57
C ILE A 467 -8.17 17.98 -0.58
N PHE A 468 -8.02 16.68 -0.29
CA PHE A 468 -6.98 16.17 0.59
C PHE A 468 -5.99 15.35 -0.22
N ASN A 469 -4.84 15.94 -0.51
CA ASN A 469 -3.65 15.27 -1.03
C ASN A 469 -2.78 14.88 0.18
N TYR A 470 -2.90 13.63 0.62
CA TYR A 470 -2.27 13.21 1.87
C TYR A 470 -0.76 13.12 1.79
N PHE A 471 -0.20 12.91 0.60
CA PHE A 471 1.23 12.71 0.37
C PHE A 471 1.89 13.84 -0.42
N ASN A 472 1.15 14.92 -0.66
CA ASN A 472 1.64 16.12 -1.35
C ASN A 472 2.37 15.78 -2.67
N ASN A 473 1.80 14.89 -3.46
CA ASN A 473 2.31 14.46 -4.75
C ASN A 473 1.46 14.99 -5.91
N PRO A 474 1.87 14.85 -7.18
CA PRO A 474 1.11 15.38 -8.32
C PRO A 474 -0.17 14.61 -8.65
N PHE A 475 -0.40 13.42 -8.06
CA PHE A 475 -1.55 12.57 -8.33
C PHE A 475 -2.66 12.92 -7.34
N THR A 476 -3.51 13.88 -7.70
CA THR A 476 -4.54 14.40 -6.79
C THR A 476 -5.73 14.95 -7.55
N TRP A 477 -6.81 15.20 -6.81
CA TRP A 477 -7.97 15.91 -7.31
C TRP A 477 -7.64 17.38 -7.65
N LYS A 478 -8.21 17.88 -8.70
CA LYS A 478 -8.15 19.30 -9.08
C LYS A 478 -9.36 19.70 -9.91
N TYR A 479 -9.62 20.98 -10.01
CA TYR A 479 -10.60 21.52 -10.96
C TYR A 479 -9.95 21.61 -12.34
N TYR A 480 -10.69 21.21 -13.35
CA TYR A 480 -10.21 21.14 -14.73
C TYR A 480 -11.09 22.00 -15.65
N ASP A 481 -10.48 22.97 -16.30
CA ASP A 481 -11.11 23.95 -17.18
C ASP A 481 -10.75 23.63 -18.64
N ALA A 482 -11.59 22.91 -19.38
CA ALA A 482 -11.24 22.58 -20.76
C ALA A 482 -12.39 22.31 -21.73
N GLY A 483 -13.63 22.50 -21.36
CA GLY A 483 -14.77 22.17 -22.21
C GLY A 483 -14.97 20.68 -22.41
N ASN A 484 -15.94 20.31 -23.27
CA ASN A 484 -16.35 18.92 -23.51
C ASN A 484 -16.79 18.17 -22.24
N VAL A 485 -17.33 18.89 -21.26
CA VAL A 485 -17.92 18.37 -20.03
C VAL A 485 -19.45 18.45 -20.11
N PRO A 486 -20.20 17.65 -19.33
CA PRO A 486 -21.66 17.59 -19.39
C PRO A 486 -22.36 18.90 -19.08
N SER A 487 -21.80 19.72 -18.17
CA SER A 487 -22.34 21.03 -17.86
C SER A 487 -21.25 22.10 -17.94
N GLY A 488 -21.48 23.11 -18.79
CA GLY A 488 -20.55 24.22 -18.94
C GLY A 488 -19.21 23.83 -19.54
N TRP A 489 -18.10 24.09 -18.82
CA TRP A 489 -16.73 23.93 -19.31
C TRP A 489 -15.75 23.47 -18.23
N ARG A 490 -16.23 23.14 -17.02
CA ARG A 490 -15.43 22.76 -15.87
C ARG A 490 -15.91 21.45 -15.26
N ALA A 491 -14.99 20.64 -14.76
CA ALA A 491 -15.26 19.41 -14.03
C ALA A 491 -14.22 19.17 -12.91
N LEU A 492 -14.52 18.31 -11.97
CA LEU A 492 -13.51 17.73 -11.09
C LEU A 492 -12.69 16.71 -11.87
N MET A 493 -11.38 16.77 -11.76
CA MET A 493 -10.44 15.82 -12.35
C MET A 493 -9.58 15.20 -11.26
N PHE A 494 -9.46 13.88 -11.25
CA PHE A 494 -8.34 13.21 -10.59
C PHE A 494 -7.20 13.07 -11.61
N ASN A 495 -6.03 13.65 -11.28
CA ASN A 495 -4.85 13.57 -12.13
C ASN A 495 -4.14 12.23 -11.85
N GLY A 496 -4.51 11.18 -12.57
CA GLY A 496 -4.00 9.82 -12.37
C GLY A 496 -2.93 9.37 -13.36
N PHE A 497 -2.63 10.20 -14.38
CA PHE A 497 -1.64 9.84 -15.40
C PHE A 497 -0.22 10.22 -14.97
N ASP A 498 0.68 9.23 -14.94
CA ASP A 498 2.09 9.48 -14.72
C ASP A 498 2.80 9.78 -16.06
N SER A 499 3.23 11.01 -16.23
CA SER A 499 3.91 11.50 -17.43
C SER A 499 5.43 11.37 -17.37
N ARG A 500 5.99 10.88 -16.26
CA ARG A 500 7.43 10.72 -16.11
C ARG A 500 7.95 9.64 -17.07
N PRO A 501 9.14 9.79 -17.63
CA PRO A 501 9.72 8.76 -18.49
C PRO A 501 10.08 7.51 -17.70
N PHE A 502 10.13 6.37 -18.41
CA PHE A 502 10.75 5.15 -17.85
C PHE A 502 12.19 5.44 -17.35
N PRO A 503 12.64 4.91 -16.19
CA PRO A 503 11.93 3.95 -15.34
C PRO A 503 10.97 4.54 -14.30
N GLN A 504 10.90 5.86 -14.12
CA GLN A 504 10.10 6.50 -13.07
C GLN A 504 8.60 6.24 -13.21
N ASN A 505 8.12 6.00 -14.43
CA ASN A 505 6.74 5.62 -14.70
C ASN A 505 6.51 4.09 -14.77
N ALA A 506 7.56 3.28 -14.64
CA ALA A 506 7.46 1.81 -14.74
C ALA A 506 6.54 1.19 -13.69
N THR A 507 6.37 1.89 -12.60
CA THR A 507 5.59 1.45 -11.44
C THR A 507 4.19 2.03 -11.40
N ASN A 508 3.85 2.80 -12.43
CA ASN A 508 2.51 3.40 -12.58
C ASN A 508 1.95 3.93 -11.26
N VAL A 509 2.68 4.85 -10.68
CA VAL A 509 2.18 5.64 -9.56
C VAL A 509 0.97 6.41 -10.11
N PRO A 510 -0.14 6.44 -9.43
CA PRO A 510 -0.36 6.49 -7.99
C PRO A 510 -0.84 5.18 -7.32
N PHE A 511 -0.26 4.05 -7.60
CA PHE A 511 -0.69 2.78 -6.99
C PHE A 511 -0.80 2.85 -5.47
N LYS A 512 -1.97 2.49 -4.91
CA LYS A 512 -2.34 2.62 -3.49
C LYS A 512 -2.26 4.03 -2.90
N ASP A 513 -2.03 5.05 -3.72
CA ASP A 513 -2.22 6.44 -3.28
C ASP A 513 -3.69 6.70 -2.99
N ILE A 514 -3.93 7.52 -1.98
CA ILE A 514 -5.28 7.81 -1.51
C ILE A 514 -5.46 9.31 -1.45
N ASP A 515 -6.43 9.82 -2.22
CA ASP A 515 -6.84 11.21 -2.21
C ASP A 515 -8.33 11.35 -2.08
N ASP A 516 -8.73 12.27 -1.22
CA ASP A 516 -10.14 12.51 -0.94
C ASP A 516 -10.58 13.88 -1.45
N ILE A 517 -11.82 13.96 -1.90
CA ILE A 517 -12.56 15.20 -1.94
C ILE A 517 -13.83 15.04 -1.10
N MET A 518 -14.14 16.05 -0.29
CA MET A 518 -15.30 16.07 0.59
C MET A 518 -16.34 17.05 0.07
N THR A 519 -17.61 16.69 0.20
CA THR A 519 -18.70 17.62 -0.13
C THR A 519 -18.98 18.59 1.02
N PRO A 520 -19.63 19.72 0.75
CA PRO A 520 -20.39 20.44 1.78
C PRO A 520 -21.45 19.57 2.42
N SER A 521 -22.07 20.03 3.50
CA SER A 521 -23.22 19.35 4.13
C SER A 521 -24.43 19.33 3.20
N TYR A 522 -25.25 18.28 3.28
CA TYR A 522 -26.57 18.21 2.66
C TYR A 522 -27.64 17.99 3.74
N ASN A 523 -28.83 18.54 3.51
CA ASN A 523 -30.02 18.10 4.23
C ASN A 523 -30.67 16.96 3.44
N ALA A 524 -30.45 15.74 3.86
CA ALA A 524 -31.01 14.56 3.24
C ALA A 524 -32.23 14.01 4.01
N THR A 525 -32.82 14.78 4.94
CA THR A 525 -34.05 14.40 5.63
C THR A 525 -35.17 14.16 4.61
N GLY A 526 -35.78 13.01 4.65
CA GLY A 526 -36.81 12.62 3.65
C GLY A 526 -36.26 11.92 2.41
N LEU A 527 -34.94 11.80 2.25
CA LEU A 527 -34.29 11.11 1.12
C LEU A 527 -33.91 9.64 1.46
N ALA A 528 -34.70 8.94 2.28
CA ALA A 528 -34.40 7.55 2.66
C ALA A 528 -34.29 6.57 1.47
N SER A 529 -34.92 6.90 0.33
CA SER A 529 -34.82 6.20 -0.95
C SER A 529 -34.14 7.07 -2.02
N GLY A 530 -33.35 8.06 -1.60
CA GLY A 530 -32.64 8.96 -2.47
C GLY A 530 -31.39 8.33 -3.07
N PHE A 531 -30.71 9.10 -3.91
CA PHE A 531 -29.49 8.72 -4.64
C PHE A 531 -28.41 9.78 -4.50
N VAL A 532 -27.17 9.30 -4.53
CA VAL A 532 -26.01 10.11 -4.91
C VAL A 532 -25.76 9.83 -6.38
N SER A 533 -25.72 10.85 -7.21
CA SER A 533 -25.47 10.70 -8.64
C SER A 533 -24.47 11.71 -9.16
N PHE A 534 -23.74 11.32 -10.22
CA PHE A 534 -22.80 12.18 -10.92
C PHE A 534 -22.51 11.65 -12.33
N LYS A 535 -21.96 12.49 -13.18
CA LYS A 535 -21.39 12.07 -14.47
C LYS A 535 -19.94 11.68 -14.28
N LEU A 536 -19.53 10.56 -14.87
CA LEU A 536 -18.19 9.99 -14.80
C LEU A 536 -17.63 9.81 -16.21
N ALA A 537 -16.40 10.27 -16.43
CA ALA A 537 -15.58 9.91 -17.58
C ALA A 537 -14.19 9.53 -17.11
N SER A 538 -13.71 8.38 -17.51
CA SER A 538 -12.42 7.85 -17.05
C SER A 538 -11.81 6.89 -18.04
N SER A 539 -10.49 6.81 -18.04
CA SER A 539 -9.68 5.93 -18.88
C SER A 539 -8.64 5.20 -18.02
N SER A 540 -7.93 4.26 -18.61
CA SER A 540 -6.83 3.52 -17.99
C SER A 540 -5.67 3.41 -18.97
N THR A 541 -4.47 3.10 -18.50
CA THR A 541 -3.32 2.72 -19.33
C THR A 541 -3.21 1.20 -19.50
N ALA A 542 -4.04 0.39 -18.82
CA ALA A 542 -4.01 -1.06 -18.86
C ALA A 542 -4.35 -1.63 -20.25
N GLY A 543 -3.58 -2.61 -20.70
CA GLY A 543 -3.90 -3.36 -21.91
C GLY A 543 -5.11 -4.28 -21.77
N ASN A 544 -5.47 -4.67 -20.54
CA ASN A 544 -6.62 -5.50 -20.23
C ASN A 544 -7.35 -4.96 -18.99
N ILE A 545 -8.68 -4.95 -19.03
CA ILE A 545 -9.54 -4.47 -17.95
C ILE A 545 -9.33 -5.22 -16.61
N SER A 546 -8.92 -6.48 -16.65
CA SER A 546 -8.61 -7.28 -15.45
C SER A 546 -7.36 -6.80 -14.70
N GLN A 547 -6.52 -5.97 -15.32
CA GLN A 547 -5.32 -5.40 -14.70
C GLN A 547 -5.64 -4.11 -13.93
N ILE A 548 -6.86 -3.57 -14.07
CA ILE A 548 -7.27 -2.32 -13.45
C ILE A 548 -7.58 -2.58 -11.99
N ASN A 549 -6.80 -1.97 -11.11
CA ASN A 549 -6.95 -2.02 -9.68
C ASN A 549 -7.19 -0.65 -9.03
N ASP A 550 -7.49 0.36 -9.84
CA ASP A 550 -8.02 1.64 -9.36
C ASP A 550 -9.40 1.47 -8.76
N SER A 551 -9.72 2.31 -7.78
CA SER A 551 -11.08 2.39 -7.25
C SER A 551 -11.49 3.84 -6.94
N LEU A 552 -12.77 4.14 -7.19
CA LEU A 552 -13.43 5.33 -6.72
C LEU A 552 -14.46 4.91 -5.67
N ILE A 553 -14.19 5.24 -4.41
CA ILE A 553 -15.00 4.85 -3.27
C ILE A 553 -15.86 6.03 -2.83
N ILE A 554 -17.17 5.87 -2.90
CA ILE A 554 -18.15 6.85 -2.44
C ILE A 554 -18.63 6.44 -1.05
N SER A 555 -18.43 7.31 -0.07
CA SER A 555 -18.81 7.10 1.32
C SER A 555 -19.60 8.28 1.86
N TYR A 556 -20.38 8.06 2.93
CA TYR A 556 -21.08 9.13 3.64
C TYR A 556 -20.69 9.18 5.12
N SER A 557 -20.83 10.34 5.72
CA SER A 557 -20.71 10.59 7.17
C SER A 557 -21.86 11.46 7.66
N ILE A 558 -22.42 11.08 8.81
CA ILE A 558 -23.43 11.88 9.53
C ILE A 558 -22.87 12.48 10.83
N ASN A 559 -21.58 12.32 11.06
CA ASN A 559 -20.87 12.76 12.26
C ASN A 559 -19.59 13.52 11.93
N CYS A 560 -19.67 14.38 10.90
CA CYS A 560 -18.57 15.27 10.49
C CYS A 560 -17.24 14.56 10.20
N GLY A 561 -17.31 13.45 9.47
CA GLY A 561 -16.11 12.72 9.07
C GLY A 561 -15.43 11.93 10.21
N SER A 562 -16.07 11.83 11.38
CA SER A 562 -15.56 10.97 12.47
C SER A 562 -15.58 9.50 12.08
N THR A 563 -16.63 9.09 11.37
CA THR A 563 -16.72 7.79 10.71
C THR A 563 -17.29 7.94 9.31
N TRP A 564 -16.81 7.09 8.40
CA TRP A 564 -17.25 7.02 7.03
C TRP A 564 -17.84 5.65 6.74
N VAL A 565 -19.02 5.61 6.14
CA VAL A 565 -19.68 4.37 5.73
C VAL A 565 -19.71 4.30 4.21
N GLU A 566 -19.16 3.26 3.64
CA GLU A 566 -19.14 3.07 2.20
C GLU A 566 -20.55 2.86 1.65
N LEU A 567 -20.86 3.59 0.58
CA LEU A 567 -22.05 3.39 -0.25
C LEU A 567 -21.73 2.48 -1.42
N LYS A 568 -20.62 2.75 -2.12
CA LYS A 568 -20.23 2.06 -3.34
C LYS A 568 -18.73 2.21 -3.59
N SER A 569 -18.10 1.14 -4.05
CA SER A 569 -16.80 1.15 -4.71
C SER A 569 -16.98 0.87 -6.20
N LEU A 570 -16.43 1.72 -7.06
CA LEU A 570 -16.39 1.54 -8.52
C LEU A 570 -14.99 1.06 -8.89
N THR A 571 -14.89 -0.05 -9.59
CA THR A 571 -13.63 -0.68 -10.02
C THR A 571 -13.79 -1.27 -11.42
N GLY A 572 -12.68 -1.53 -12.12
CA GLY A 572 -12.69 -2.18 -13.42
C GLY A 572 -13.65 -1.50 -14.42
N SER A 573 -14.53 -2.25 -15.06
CA SER A 573 -15.49 -1.73 -16.05
C SER A 573 -16.57 -0.81 -15.47
N ALA A 574 -16.80 -0.83 -14.16
CA ALA A 574 -17.71 0.12 -13.52
C ALA A 574 -17.04 1.49 -13.31
N LEU A 575 -15.71 1.54 -13.29
CA LEU A 575 -14.92 2.76 -13.18
C LEU A 575 -14.51 3.28 -14.56
N ILE A 576 -13.96 2.42 -15.43
CA ILE A 576 -13.37 2.82 -16.71
C ILE A 576 -14.40 2.69 -17.84
N ASN A 577 -14.75 3.81 -18.48
CA ASN A 577 -15.77 3.89 -19.52
C ASN A 577 -15.29 4.48 -20.86
N ASN A 578 -14.02 4.94 -20.94
CA ASN A 578 -13.41 5.43 -22.18
C ASN A 578 -12.20 4.60 -22.64
N GLY A 579 -12.18 3.32 -22.26
CA GLY A 579 -11.17 2.36 -22.70
C GLY A 579 -9.77 2.63 -22.18
N SER A 580 -8.76 2.11 -22.90
CA SER A 580 -7.35 2.25 -22.56
C SER A 580 -6.65 3.27 -23.47
N GLN A 581 -5.80 4.11 -22.88
CA GLN A 581 -5.00 5.12 -23.57
C GLN A 581 -3.61 5.21 -22.94
N THR A 582 -2.57 5.18 -23.76
CA THR A 582 -1.16 5.34 -23.34
C THR A 582 -0.74 6.80 -23.14
N THR A 583 -1.65 7.73 -23.43
CA THR A 583 -1.49 9.18 -23.22
C THR A 583 -2.47 9.67 -22.15
N PRO A 584 -2.27 10.86 -21.57
CA PRO A 584 -3.22 11.41 -20.62
C PRO A 584 -4.62 11.53 -21.23
N PHE A 585 -5.62 10.99 -20.55
CA PHE A 585 -7.02 11.13 -20.94
C PHE A 585 -7.54 12.54 -20.62
N TYR A 586 -8.12 13.20 -21.60
CA TYR A 586 -8.86 14.43 -21.44
C TYR A 586 -10.18 14.37 -22.23
N PRO A 587 -11.29 14.93 -21.69
CA PRO A 587 -12.57 14.91 -22.38
C PRO A 587 -12.51 15.57 -23.75
N ALA A 588 -13.08 14.92 -24.75
CA ALA A 588 -13.25 15.40 -26.12
C ALA A 588 -14.74 15.31 -26.52
N ALA A 589 -15.11 15.79 -27.68
CA ALA A 589 -16.50 15.82 -28.14
C ALA A 589 -17.16 14.41 -28.21
N ASN A 590 -16.35 13.36 -28.35
CA ASN A 590 -16.81 11.96 -28.41
C ASN A 590 -16.62 11.20 -27.09
N THR A 591 -16.29 11.88 -25.98
CA THR A 591 -16.10 11.26 -24.68
C THR A 591 -17.41 10.68 -24.16
N THR A 592 -17.35 9.43 -23.69
CA THR A 592 -18.47 8.78 -23.01
C THR A 592 -18.55 9.26 -21.57
N TRP A 593 -19.63 9.95 -21.21
CA TRP A 593 -19.98 10.32 -19.87
C TRP A 593 -21.07 9.40 -19.33
N SER A 594 -20.72 8.50 -18.43
CA SER A 594 -21.68 7.60 -17.79
C SER A 594 -22.35 8.28 -16.60
N THR A 595 -23.64 8.07 -16.43
CA THR A 595 -24.34 8.47 -15.21
C THR A 595 -24.13 7.38 -14.16
N VAL A 596 -23.46 7.73 -13.07
CA VAL A 596 -23.36 6.90 -11.87
C VAL A 596 -24.51 7.29 -10.94
N SER A 597 -25.30 6.32 -10.51
CA SER A 597 -26.40 6.52 -9.57
C SER A 597 -26.32 5.47 -8.47
N ILE A 598 -26.17 5.93 -7.23
CA ILE A 598 -25.90 5.10 -6.06
C ILE A 598 -27.03 5.28 -5.05
N PRO A 599 -27.81 4.25 -4.73
CA PRO A 599 -28.84 4.35 -3.71
C PRO A 599 -28.25 4.73 -2.36
N MET A 600 -28.86 5.71 -1.69
CA MET A 600 -28.49 6.07 -0.33
C MET A 600 -28.96 5.00 0.66
N LYS A 601 -28.16 4.75 1.70
CA LYS A 601 -28.60 3.98 2.84
C LYS A 601 -29.57 4.83 3.69
N ALA A 602 -30.58 4.23 4.30
CA ALA A 602 -31.56 4.93 5.14
C ALA A 602 -30.89 5.77 6.25
N ALA A 603 -29.77 5.28 6.81
CA ALA A 603 -28.99 6.01 7.81
C ALA A 603 -28.36 7.31 7.29
N ALA A 604 -28.19 7.46 5.95
CA ALA A 604 -27.71 8.69 5.34
C ALA A 604 -28.79 9.75 5.18
N ALA A 605 -30.08 9.42 5.42
CA ALA A 605 -31.19 10.39 5.40
C ALA A 605 -31.18 11.28 6.66
N ASN A 606 -30.17 12.13 6.77
CA ASN A 606 -29.86 12.96 7.93
C ASN A 606 -29.83 14.44 7.57
N ALA A 607 -30.07 15.30 8.56
CA ALA A 607 -30.04 16.75 8.36
C ALA A 607 -28.66 17.31 8.05
N ASN A 608 -27.59 16.57 8.39
CA ASN A 608 -26.19 16.92 8.13
C ASN A 608 -25.45 15.69 7.64
N VAL A 609 -25.53 15.41 6.36
CA VAL A 609 -24.77 14.34 5.73
C VAL A 609 -23.69 14.92 4.82
N TYR A 610 -22.52 14.33 4.87
CA TYR A 610 -21.37 14.64 4.03
C TYR A 610 -21.06 13.42 3.17
N PHE A 611 -20.55 13.66 1.96
CA PHE A 611 -20.04 12.59 1.11
C PHE A 611 -18.55 12.77 0.87
N ARG A 612 -17.88 11.66 0.72
CA ARG A 612 -16.47 11.60 0.37
C ARG A 612 -16.32 10.78 -0.90
N LEU A 613 -15.63 11.36 -1.87
CA LEU A 613 -15.16 10.67 -3.05
C LEU A 613 -13.67 10.40 -2.85
N ARG A 614 -13.33 9.14 -2.61
CA ARG A 614 -11.96 8.68 -2.41
C ARG A 614 -11.49 7.98 -3.65
N HIS A 615 -10.43 8.48 -4.27
CA HIS A 615 -9.69 7.75 -5.28
C HIS A 615 -8.59 6.93 -4.59
N VAL A 616 -8.50 5.65 -4.94
CA VAL A 616 -7.36 4.80 -4.61
C VAL A 616 -6.69 4.42 -5.91
N GLY A 617 -5.47 4.86 -6.08
CA GLY A 617 -4.73 4.71 -7.32
C GLY A 617 -4.35 3.25 -7.61
N GLY A 618 -4.37 2.89 -8.88
CA GLY A 618 -3.94 1.60 -9.41
C GLY A 618 -2.63 1.69 -10.19
N LYS A 619 -2.12 0.53 -10.60
CA LYS A 619 -0.88 0.43 -11.41
C LYS A 619 -1.02 1.01 -12.82
N TYR A 620 -2.27 1.08 -13.31
CA TYR A 620 -2.57 1.49 -14.68
C TYR A 620 -3.52 2.69 -14.73
N SER A 621 -3.41 3.56 -13.72
CA SER A 621 -4.23 4.76 -13.61
C SER A 621 -4.08 5.68 -14.82
N ASN A 622 -5.15 6.40 -15.13
CA ASN A 622 -5.20 7.55 -16.02
C ASN A 622 -6.16 8.59 -15.42
N ASN A 623 -6.37 9.69 -16.08
CA ASN A 623 -7.23 10.74 -15.58
C ASN A 623 -8.69 10.30 -15.48
N LEU A 624 -9.36 10.76 -14.42
CA LEU A 624 -10.77 10.52 -14.14
C LEU A 624 -11.45 11.87 -13.94
N PHE A 625 -12.65 12.01 -14.47
CA PHE A 625 -13.44 13.26 -14.41
C PHE A 625 -14.82 13.00 -13.82
N ILE A 626 -15.27 13.90 -12.97
CA ILE A 626 -16.59 13.91 -12.35
C ILE A 626 -17.23 15.27 -12.59
N ASP A 627 -18.52 15.26 -13.00
CA ASP A 627 -19.34 16.44 -13.18
C ASP A 627 -20.77 16.17 -12.71
N ASN A 628 -21.56 17.23 -12.52
CA ASN A 628 -22.97 17.13 -12.15
C ASN A 628 -23.25 16.26 -10.91
N PHE A 629 -22.52 16.53 -9.83
CA PHE A 629 -22.76 15.82 -8.57
C PHE A 629 -24.07 16.26 -7.92
N MET A 630 -24.92 15.30 -7.55
CA MET A 630 -26.24 15.55 -6.97
C MET A 630 -26.55 14.56 -5.84
N VAL A 631 -27.23 15.05 -4.83
CA VAL A 631 -27.88 14.27 -3.77
C VAL A 631 -29.37 14.53 -3.82
N GLY A 632 -30.20 13.53 -4.14
CA GLY A 632 -31.61 13.76 -4.37
C GLY A 632 -32.47 12.51 -4.53
N ASN A 633 -33.76 12.67 -4.82
CA ASN A 633 -34.71 11.57 -4.93
C ASN A 633 -34.58 10.75 -6.23
N ALA A 634 -34.03 11.32 -7.29
CA ALA A 634 -33.72 10.63 -8.54
C ALA A 634 -32.63 11.39 -9.31
N PRO A 635 -31.82 10.71 -10.11
CA PRO A 635 -30.94 11.43 -11.02
C PRO A 635 -31.81 12.20 -12.03
N THR A 636 -31.80 13.52 -11.93
CA THR A 636 -32.40 14.40 -12.93
C THR A 636 -31.45 14.64 -14.09
N ALA A 637 -30.87 13.57 -14.63
CA ALA A 637 -30.18 13.67 -15.89
C ALA A 637 -31.24 13.81 -17.00
N VAL A 638 -31.55 15.01 -17.36
CA VAL A 638 -32.14 15.27 -18.67
C VAL A 638 -31.02 15.11 -19.70
N GLU A 639 -30.70 13.88 -20.09
CA GLU A 639 -29.98 13.68 -21.33
C GLU A 639 -30.85 14.30 -22.42
N LYS A 640 -30.36 15.33 -23.13
CA LYS A 640 -30.96 15.73 -24.37
C LYS A 640 -30.87 14.55 -25.32
N VAL A 641 -32.00 13.84 -25.46
CA VAL A 641 -32.12 12.76 -26.43
C VAL A 641 -32.08 13.41 -27.82
N GLN A 642 -31.14 12.99 -28.66
CA GLN A 642 -31.10 13.43 -30.04
C GLN A 642 -32.39 13.05 -30.74
N ASP A 643 -32.84 13.87 -31.71
CA ASP A 643 -34.04 13.58 -32.48
C ASP A 643 -34.03 12.11 -33.02
N GLY A 644 -35.08 11.40 -32.67
CA GLY A 644 -35.25 9.97 -33.09
C GLY A 644 -34.70 8.92 -32.09
N GLN A 645 -34.17 9.29 -30.89
CA GLN A 645 -33.77 8.37 -29.85
C GLN A 645 -34.74 8.38 -28.65
N ILE A 646 -34.76 7.27 -27.90
CA ILE A 646 -35.48 7.17 -26.62
C ILE A 646 -34.43 6.85 -25.54
N GLY A 647 -34.26 7.73 -24.57
CA GLY A 647 -33.46 7.48 -23.38
C GLY A 647 -34.22 6.54 -22.43
N VAL A 648 -33.62 5.43 -22.02
CA VAL A 648 -34.21 4.46 -21.11
C VAL A 648 -33.22 4.08 -20.03
N SER A 649 -33.63 4.17 -18.77
CA SER A 649 -32.91 3.59 -17.63
C SER A 649 -33.84 2.81 -16.71
N LEU A 650 -33.32 1.84 -15.99
CA LEU A 650 -34.05 0.96 -15.08
C LEU A 650 -33.55 1.17 -13.65
N VAL A 651 -34.45 1.50 -12.71
CA VAL A 651 -34.07 1.89 -11.35
C VAL A 651 -35.03 1.26 -10.32
N PRO A 652 -34.49 0.56 -9.32
CA PRO A 652 -33.13 0.04 -9.23
C PRO A 652 -32.88 -1.11 -10.22
N ASN A 653 -31.62 -1.29 -10.61
CA ASN A 653 -31.20 -2.47 -11.39
C ASN A 653 -29.79 -2.86 -10.92
N PRO A 654 -29.62 -3.98 -10.22
CA PRO A 654 -30.61 -5.02 -9.87
C PRO A 654 -31.73 -4.54 -8.92
N ALA A 655 -32.91 -5.15 -9.06
CA ALA A 655 -34.09 -4.91 -8.23
C ALA A 655 -34.50 -6.17 -7.44
N THR A 656 -35.14 -5.99 -6.29
CA THR A 656 -35.73 -7.12 -5.54
C THR A 656 -37.10 -7.49 -6.07
N ASN A 657 -38.06 -6.55 -6.10
CA ASN A 657 -39.41 -6.77 -6.61
C ASN A 657 -39.99 -5.53 -7.33
N ASN A 658 -39.40 -4.37 -7.17
CA ASN A 658 -39.90 -3.12 -7.69
C ASN A 658 -38.82 -2.45 -8.56
N ALA A 659 -39.10 -2.27 -9.82
CA ALA A 659 -38.26 -1.53 -10.75
C ALA A 659 -39.09 -0.46 -11.47
N ALA A 660 -38.53 0.71 -11.67
CA ALA A 660 -39.10 1.76 -12.50
C ALA A 660 -38.36 1.82 -13.84
N VAL A 661 -39.09 2.07 -14.89
CA VAL A 661 -38.56 2.45 -16.20
C VAL A 661 -38.56 3.96 -16.27
N VAL A 662 -37.39 4.57 -16.32
CA VAL A 662 -37.24 6.01 -16.52
C VAL A 662 -37.04 6.26 -18.01
N ILE A 663 -37.91 7.05 -18.60
CA ILE A 663 -37.96 7.28 -20.04
C ILE A 663 -37.81 8.78 -20.33
N ASN A 664 -36.99 9.10 -21.28
CA ASN A 664 -36.83 10.45 -21.82
C ASN A 664 -37.01 10.44 -23.35
N THR A 665 -37.85 11.32 -23.85
CA THR A 665 -38.14 11.45 -25.27
C THR A 665 -37.94 12.89 -25.74
N PRO A 666 -37.57 13.15 -27.03
CA PRO A 666 -37.35 14.48 -27.52
C PRO A 666 -38.66 15.23 -27.80
N SER A 667 -39.80 14.55 -27.80
CA SER A 667 -41.13 15.08 -28.07
C SER A 667 -42.16 14.52 -27.10
N ASN A 668 -43.30 15.21 -26.96
CA ASN A 668 -44.47 14.65 -26.27
C ASN A 668 -45.05 13.51 -27.10
N GLU A 669 -44.99 12.30 -26.58
CA GLU A 669 -45.40 11.10 -27.33
C GLU A 669 -45.86 9.96 -26.43
N ASN A 670 -46.48 8.96 -27.06
CA ASN A 670 -46.76 7.71 -26.38
C ASN A 670 -45.71 6.68 -26.74
N VAL A 671 -45.13 6.04 -25.73
CA VAL A 671 -44.18 4.96 -25.90
C VAL A 671 -44.75 3.64 -25.35
N ASN A 672 -44.41 2.54 -25.97
CA ASN A 672 -44.79 1.22 -25.50
C ASN A 672 -43.64 0.60 -24.70
N ILE A 673 -43.93 0.13 -23.48
CA ILE A 673 -43.00 -0.60 -22.62
C ILE A 673 -43.36 -2.08 -22.70
N VAL A 674 -42.41 -2.91 -23.10
CA VAL A 674 -42.57 -4.39 -23.18
C VAL A 674 -41.49 -5.03 -22.32
N VAL A 675 -41.90 -5.91 -21.41
CA VAL A 675 -40.98 -6.71 -20.58
C VAL A 675 -41.06 -8.15 -21.06
N THR A 676 -39.91 -8.76 -21.39
CA THR A 676 -39.81 -10.16 -21.78
C THR A 676 -38.86 -10.92 -20.87
N ASP A 677 -39.05 -12.25 -20.78
CA ASP A 677 -38.03 -13.13 -20.22
C ASP A 677 -36.86 -13.35 -21.23
N LEU A 678 -35.86 -14.14 -20.85
CA LEU A 678 -34.69 -14.42 -21.69
C LEU A 678 -35.01 -15.24 -22.98
N VAL A 679 -36.14 -15.94 -23.00
CA VAL A 679 -36.58 -16.71 -24.22
C VAL A 679 -37.51 -15.87 -25.10
N GLY A 680 -37.71 -14.59 -24.74
CA GLY A 680 -38.49 -13.66 -25.57
C GLY A 680 -40.00 -13.67 -25.31
N LYS A 681 -40.47 -14.43 -24.30
CA LYS A 681 -41.91 -14.42 -23.94
C LYS A 681 -42.25 -13.09 -23.27
N VAL A 682 -43.26 -12.41 -23.82
CA VAL A 682 -43.77 -11.16 -23.21
C VAL A 682 -44.49 -11.49 -21.91
N ILE A 683 -44.04 -10.85 -20.82
CA ILE A 683 -44.62 -11.00 -19.49
C ILE A 683 -45.39 -9.75 -19.05
N TYR A 684 -45.08 -8.60 -19.64
CA TYR A 684 -45.80 -7.35 -19.36
C TYR A 684 -45.71 -6.39 -20.57
N THR A 685 -46.77 -5.66 -20.82
CA THR A 685 -46.77 -4.56 -21.80
C THR A 685 -47.72 -3.44 -21.34
N THR A 686 -47.30 -2.21 -21.61
CA THR A 686 -48.11 -1.03 -21.34
C THR A 686 -47.70 0.13 -22.26
N THR A 687 -48.61 1.08 -22.47
CA THR A 687 -48.32 2.32 -23.19
C THR A 687 -48.42 3.47 -22.24
N VAL A 688 -47.40 4.35 -22.24
CA VAL A 688 -47.29 5.50 -21.36
C VAL A 688 -47.01 6.76 -22.15
N SER A 689 -47.50 7.90 -21.65
CA SER A 689 -47.26 9.22 -22.29
C SER A 689 -46.02 9.85 -21.67
N THR A 690 -45.16 10.40 -22.49
CA THR A 690 -43.97 11.15 -22.09
C THR A 690 -44.08 12.62 -22.43
N ILE A 691 -43.35 13.48 -21.69
CA ILE A 691 -43.22 14.89 -21.91
C ILE A 691 -41.84 15.17 -22.51
N ALA A 692 -41.79 15.96 -23.57
CA ALA A 692 -40.58 16.31 -24.29
C ALA A 692 -39.45 16.80 -23.36
N ASN A 693 -38.27 16.16 -23.48
CA ASN A 693 -37.06 16.50 -22.68
C ASN A 693 -37.27 16.46 -21.15
N GLN A 694 -38.29 15.70 -20.67
CA GLN A 694 -38.46 15.40 -19.26
C GLN A 694 -38.31 13.89 -19.01
N SER A 695 -37.60 13.51 -17.95
CA SER A 695 -37.54 12.14 -17.49
C SER A 695 -38.84 11.76 -16.78
N SER A 696 -39.53 10.75 -17.31
CA SER A 696 -40.77 10.22 -16.74
C SER A 696 -40.49 8.82 -16.18
N ALA A 697 -40.78 8.60 -14.91
CA ALA A 697 -40.57 7.31 -14.25
C ALA A 697 -41.88 6.52 -14.20
N TYR A 698 -41.90 5.30 -14.73
CA TYR A 698 -43.03 4.39 -14.71
C TYR A 698 -42.70 3.13 -13.90
N GLN A 699 -43.43 2.95 -12.81
CA GLN A 699 -43.25 1.81 -11.94
C GLN A 699 -43.77 0.53 -12.62
N LEU A 700 -42.92 -0.48 -12.78
CA LEU A 700 -43.36 -1.80 -13.20
C LEU A 700 -44.11 -2.49 -12.06
N PRO A 701 -45.26 -3.11 -12.31
CA PRO A 701 -46.03 -3.79 -11.27
C PRO A 701 -45.23 -4.95 -10.66
N SER A 702 -45.18 -5.06 -9.35
CA SER A 702 -44.38 -6.07 -8.63
C SER A 702 -44.80 -7.52 -8.95
N ASN A 703 -46.03 -7.75 -9.36
CA ASN A 703 -46.57 -9.06 -9.73
C ASN A 703 -46.14 -9.51 -11.14
N VAL A 704 -45.40 -8.69 -11.90
CA VAL A 704 -44.84 -9.06 -13.21
C VAL A 704 -43.68 -10.03 -13.06
N PHE A 705 -42.91 -9.92 -11.98
CA PHE A 705 -41.69 -10.69 -11.75
C PHE A 705 -41.96 -11.87 -10.82
N ASN A 706 -42.39 -12.99 -11.38
CA ASN A 706 -42.72 -14.21 -10.62
C ASN A 706 -41.50 -15.02 -10.20
N THR A 707 -40.34 -14.77 -10.80
CA THR A 707 -39.09 -15.48 -10.53
C THR A 707 -37.90 -14.50 -10.53
N LYS A 708 -36.91 -14.81 -9.71
CA LYS A 708 -35.59 -14.14 -9.80
C LYS A 708 -34.91 -14.48 -11.13
N GLY A 709 -34.27 -13.51 -11.72
CA GLY A 709 -33.62 -13.75 -13.02
C GLY A 709 -33.38 -12.47 -13.81
N ILE A 710 -33.08 -12.66 -15.09
CA ILE A 710 -32.84 -11.60 -16.06
C ILE A 710 -34.06 -11.43 -16.94
N TYR A 711 -34.46 -10.18 -17.12
CA TYR A 711 -35.56 -9.76 -17.99
C TYR A 711 -35.08 -8.69 -18.95
N MET A 712 -35.68 -8.59 -20.13
CA MET A 712 -35.39 -7.54 -21.10
C MET A 712 -36.56 -6.54 -21.11
N VAL A 713 -36.25 -5.29 -20.85
CA VAL A 713 -37.22 -4.19 -20.88
C VAL A 713 -36.99 -3.39 -22.17
N THR A 714 -37.97 -3.37 -23.04
CA THR A 714 -37.94 -2.68 -24.33
C THR A 714 -38.90 -1.49 -24.27
N VAL A 715 -38.42 -0.32 -24.60
CA VAL A 715 -39.24 0.89 -24.77
C VAL A 715 -39.19 1.27 -26.27
N ALA A 716 -40.34 1.46 -26.88
CA ALA A 716 -40.43 1.77 -28.31
C ALA A 716 -41.52 2.82 -28.59
N ASN A 717 -41.23 3.71 -29.52
CA ASN A 717 -42.22 4.56 -30.24
C ASN A 717 -42.34 4.14 -31.70
N LYS A 718 -42.89 4.99 -32.53
CA LYS A 718 -43.03 4.74 -33.98
C LYS A 718 -41.73 4.75 -34.77
N ILE A 719 -40.67 5.33 -34.20
CA ILE A 719 -39.42 5.65 -34.91
C ILE A 719 -38.22 4.93 -34.27
N ALA A 720 -38.21 4.79 -32.95
CA ALA A 720 -37.05 4.28 -32.18
C ALA A 720 -37.46 3.15 -31.22
N LYS A 721 -36.48 2.32 -30.89
CA LYS A 721 -36.59 1.21 -29.93
C LYS A 721 -35.32 1.08 -29.14
N THR A 722 -35.45 1.08 -27.80
CA THR A 722 -34.34 0.89 -26.85
C THR A 722 -34.65 -0.31 -25.95
N THR A 723 -33.67 -1.19 -25.73
CA THR A 723 -33.83 -2.38 -24.86
C THR A 723 -32.76 -2.36 -23.79
N GLN A 724 -33.17 -2.57 -22.53
CA GLN A 724 -32.30 -2.62 -21.36
C GLN A 724 -32.49 -3.94 -20.61
N LYS A 725 -31.42 -4.45 -19.99
CA LYS A 725 -31.43 -5.64 -19.16
C LYS A 725 -31.83 -5.28 -17.72
N LEU A 726 -32.89 -5.92 -17.18
CA LEU A 726 -33.31 -5.83 -15.80
C LEU A 726 -32.93 -7.13 -15.06
N ILE A 727 -32.32 -7.01 -13.90
CA ILE A 727 -31.95 -8.12 -13.02
C ILE A 727 -32.85 -8.06 -11.79
N ILE A 728 -33.61 -9.16 -11.54
CA ILE A 728 -34.42 -9.35 -10.34
C ILE A 728 -33.70 -10.33 -9.42
N GLN A 729 -33.45 -9.92 -8.16
CA GLN A 729 -32.69 -10.67 -7.14
C GLN A 729 -33.58 -11.15 -5.98
#